data_205a8ec9dd2001a7c4d6d83aa8bfde7e
#
_entry.id   205a8ec9dd2001a7c4d6d83aa8bfde7e
#
_cell.length_a   1.000
_cell.length_b   1.000
_cell.length_c   1.000
_cell.angle_alpha   90.00
_cell.angle_beta   90.00
_cell.angle_gamma   90.00
#
_symmetry.space_group_name_H-M   'P 1'
#
loop_
_entity.id
_entity.type
_entity.pdbx_description
1 polymer ?
#
loop_
_entity_poly.entity_id
_entity_poly.type
_entity_poly.pdbx_seq_one_letter_code
_entity_poly.pdbx_strand_id
1 'polypeptide(L)'
;MVALSLVGLAALPRLNIQYTPMTEGRTVYVSFYYPNASAEIIESEATSKIEGVLAGIRDVTDISSVSRKGSGSVSVKFRKGSDMDAARFEVASAIRNVYPSLPDEVSYPGISLSGGGRVSRISYLVKGGIPSREISKYVKEHVLSHLAAIPGVDKVNVDGGVPFQWVITFDADKIQSVGVTADEIASAFNSYYREEILGMTETSEGLMTVRLKEASDKDFGSIPVGNFKGRVIHIGDVAQWRYEEAVPSSYYRVNGLNTITLTVEIASSANLLTVASAVKERMAELQKGFPSEITAGIAYDSSEFVSEELSKIYVRTALCILILLMFVFLINRSWRYMLIIVFTLTVNVLTALMIYSLAGLQIHIYTLAGITVSLGIIIDTSIVMIDHYAHFKDRKAFPSILSAAATTVGALMMVLLLPEKEKANLVDFIWVIVINLGLSLLISYLFIPSLMEYIPVKSSGAGAVRSPHKVRRILRWNGFYASYIGWGVRHRWVYILLFIVAFGIPLCVLPSRLSDFKKSTASRFDKFIDKIVTWKPYDSNRQVIDKVVSSSFGLFYKSLNRSNFYREPEKKRLIINAGMLEGCTVNQLNEVVRAMENYLSKFDEISVFTTSVYSYDNAEIAVEFKPGYENSGFPSVLKSEVTRMAINFGGANWMVSGIDDNNFNNNIVSSSRSNRISLKGYNYQELSRYAEKLLTYLSANRRVQGAEIWSGGWNGRPSMEFVLDYDFGRMTLADINPYAYYGALSSLLYERRIGVSEYDGEAVDVVLRSSDLDRYDLWHVLNSPIDVGLKKMTLSSVGGIDKRRTGVTIKKSNQSYELVVCYDFIGSWELSRNLSQK
;
A
#
# COMPACT_ATOMS: atom_id res chain seq x y z
N MET A 1 -36.76 18.26 -19.75
CA MET A 1 -36.19 16.92 -19.57
C MET A 1 -35.24 16.53 -20.70
N VAL A 2 -35.67 16.55 -21.98
CA VAL A 2 -34.78 16.20 -23.10
C VAL A 2 -33.54 17.10 -23.18
N ALA A 3 -33.67 18.41 -22.98
CA ALA A 3 -32.53 19.34 -22.93
C ALA A 3 -31.53 18.98 -21.77
N LEU A 4 -32.08 18.63 -20.57
CA LEU A 4 -31.25 18.18 -19.45
C LEU A 4 -30.52 16.86 -19.74
N SER A 5 -31.16 15.93 -20.43
CA SER A 5 -30.51 14.67 -20.84
C SER A 5 -29.39 14.88 -21.85
N LEU A 6 -29.52 15.85 -22.77
CA LEU A 6 -28.43 16.23 -23.68
C LEU A 6 -27.23 16.84 -22.96
N VAL A 7 -27.49 17.68 -21.96
CA VAL A 7 -26.41 18.20 -21.07
C VAL A 7 -25.74 17.05 -20.32
N GLY A 8 -26.51 16.07 -19.83
CA GLY A 8 -25.96 14.87 -19.16
C GLY A 8 -25.07 14.03 -20.08
N LEU A 9 -25.41 13.91 -21.35
CA LEU A 9 -24.56 13.24 -22.32
C LEU A 9 -23.24 13.98 -22.54
N ALA A 10 -23.28 15.33 -22.61
CA ALA A 10 -22.08 16.16 -22.72
C ALA A 10 -21.20 16.15 -21.47
N ALA A 11 -21.75 15.78 -20.31
CA ALA A 11 -21.00 15.66 -19.06
C ALA A 11 -20.21 14.34 -18.93
N LEU A 12 -20.50 13.32 -19.74
CA LEU A 12 -19.85 12.00 -19.69
C LEU A 12 -18.30 12.05 -19.70
N PRO A 13 -17.63 12.83 -20.57
CA PRO A 13 -16.17 12.89 -20.58
C PRO A 13 -15.55 13.56 -19.35
N ARG A 14 -16.36 14.30 -18.59
CA ARG A 14 -15.91 15.03 -17.37
C ARG A 14 -16.04 14.21 -16.10
N LEU A 15 -16.64 13.02 -16.17
CA LEU A 15 -16.81 12.16 -15.02
C LEU A 15 -15.48 11.47 -14.67
N ASN A 16 -15.06 11.59 -13.42
CA ASN A 16 -13.90 10.89 -12.88
C ASN A 16 -14.19 9.41 -12.74
N ILE A 17 -13.46 8.59 -13.52
CA ILE A 17 -13.56 7.13 -13.46
C ILE A 17 -12.35 6.61 -12.71
N GLN A 18 -12.61 5.97 -11.56
CA GLN A 18 -11.60 5.37 -10.69
C GLN A 18 -11.98 3.90 -10.41
N TYR A 19 -11.03 3.12 -9.91
CA TYR A 19 -11.32 1.74 -9.53
C TYR A 19 -12.11 1.64 -8.23
N THR A 20 -11.61 2.28 -7.18
CA THR A 20 -12.21 2.35 -5.85
C THR A 20 -12.36 3.82 -5.42
N PRO A 21 -13.32 4.12 -4.52
CA PRO A 21 -13.44 5.47 -4.01
C PRO A 21 -12.14 5.88 -3.33
N MET A 22 -11.65 7.05 -3.66
CA MET A 22 -10.52 7.63 -2.94
C MET A 22 -10.99 8.20 -1.62
N THR A 23 -10.56 7.60 -0.54
CA THR A 23 -10.58 8.27 0.76
C THR A 23 -9.40 9.22 0.79
N GLU A 24 -9.66 10.51 0.93
CA GLU A 24 -8.59 11.49 1.16
C GLU A 24 -7.75 11.03 2.36
N GLY A 25 -6.50 10.72 2.09
CA GLY A 25 -5.56 10.33 3.12
C GLY A 25 -5.32 11.54 4.04
N ARG A 26 -5.52 11.36 5.33
CA ARG A 26 -5.36 12.39 6.35
C ARG A 26 -3.99 12.35 7.03
N THR A 27 -3.06 11.64 6.46
CA THR A 27 -1.74 11.43 7.05
C THR A 27 -0.65 11.95 6.12
N VAL A 28 0.22 12.78 6.65
CA VAL A 28 1.44 13.22 5.99
C VAL A 28 2.59 12.37 6.54
N TYR A 29 3.37 11.78 5.63
CA TYR A 29 4.59 11.05 5.97
C TYR A 29 5.80 11.90 5.68
N VAL A 30 6.70 11.98 6.64
CA VAL A 30 8.02 12.59 6.54
C VAL A 30 9.04 11.48 6.69
N SER A 31 9.92 11.28 5.72
CA SER A 31 10.95 10.24 5.74
C SER A 31 12.32 10.83 5.41
N PHE A 32 13.36 10.34 6.08
CA PHE A 32 14.73 10.78 5.87
C PHE A 32 15.70 9.62 6.09
N TYR A 33 16.90 9.79 5.53
CA TYR A 33 18.01 8.86 5.69
C TYR A 33 19.08 9.50 6.57
N TYR A 34 19.69 8.69 7.42
CA TYR A 34 20.86 9.03 8.22
C TYR A 34 21.82 7.83 8.16
N PRO A 35 22.69 7.78 7.14
CA PRO A 35 23.57 6.65 6.88
C PRO A 35 24.40 6.28 8.11
N ASN A 36 24.58 4.98 8.33
CA ASN A 36 25.40 4.39 9.39
C ASN A 36 24.98 4.70 10.83
N ALA A 37 23.94 5.52 11.08
CA ALA A 37 23.45 5.81 12.42
C ALA A 37 22.57 4.68 12.97
N SER A 38 22.71 4.40 14.28
CA SER A 38 21.84 3.47 14.99
C SER A 38 20.42 4.04 15.16
N ALA A 39 19.46 3.19 15.45
CA ALA A 39 18.07 3.65 15.69
C ALA A 39 17.98 4.64 16.87
N GLU A 40 18.83 4.49 17.88
CA GLU A 40 18.89 5.37 19.05
C GLU A 40 19.41 6.75 18.71
N ILE A 41 20.49 6.83 17.90
CA ILE A 41 21.06 8.10 17.43
C ILE A 41 20.04 8.82 16.52
N ILE A 42 19.42 8.09 15.60
CA ILE A 42 18.40 8.66 14.70
C ILE A 42 17.21 9.19 15.50
N GLU A 43 16.82 8.47 16.52
CA GLU A 43 15.72 8.89 17.39
C GLU A 43 16.05 10.17 18.15
N SER A 44 17.20 10.21 18.82
CA SER A 44 17.60 11.36 19.66
C SER A 44 17.96 12.61 18.83
N GLU A 45 18.75 12.44 17.77
CA GLU A 45 19.34 13.58 17.04
C GLU A 45 18.46 14.09 15.87
N ALA A 46 17.59 13.25 15.32
CA ALA A 46 16.77 13.64 14.18
C ALA A 46 15.27 13.47 14.44
N THR A 47 14.79 12.25 14.74
CA THR A 47 13.35 11.95 14.80
C THR A 47 12.64 12.77 15.88
N SER A 48 13.20 12.86 17.10
CA SER A 48 12.60 13.63 18.19
C SER A 48 12.51 15.11 17.91
N LYS A 49 13.52 15.70 17.23
CA LYS A 49 13.49 17.11 16.83
C LYS A 49 12.39 17.37 15.81
N ILE A 50 12.29 16.51 14.79
CA ILE A 50 11.25 16.59 13.76
C ILE A 50 9.86 16.40 14.39
N GLU A 51 9.69 15.38 15.21
CA GLU A 51 8.42 15.06 15.89
C GLU A 51 7.96 16.23 16.78
N GLY A 52 8.88 16.85 17.51
CA GLY A 52 8.60 18.00 18.38
C GLY A 52 8.02 19.19 17.61
N VAL A 53 8.58 19.51 16.46
CA VAL A 53 8.12 20.65 15.62
C VAL A 53 6.77 20.29 14.94
N LEU A 54 6.61 19.07 14.45
CA LEU A 54 5.40 18.62 13.77
C LEU A 54 4.20 18.47 14.72
N ALA A 55 4.44 18.15 15.99
CA ALA A 55 3.38 18.07 17.01
C ALA A 55 2.73 19.43 17.30
N GLY A 56 3.41 20.54 17.00
CA GLY A 56 2.89 21.90 17.17
C GLY A 56 1.99 22.38 16.02
N ILE A 57 1.86 21.63 14.94
CA ILE A 57 1.05 22.01 13.77
C ILE A 57 -0.44 21.91 14.10
N ARG A 58 -1.22 22.86 13.57
CA ARG A 58 -2.65 22.92 13.79
C ARG A 58 -3.37 21.68 13.22
N ASP A 59 -4.46 21.29 13.89
CA ASP A 59 -5.33 20.15 13.50
C ASP A 59 -4.66 18.77 13.47
N VAL A 60 -3.45 18.61 14.00
CA VAL A 60 -2.83 17.31 14.23
C VAL A 60 -3.59 16.56 15.32
N THR A 61 -3.97 15.32 15.03
CA THR A 61 -4.68 14.44 15.99
C THR A 61 -3.79 13.34 16.56
N ASP A 62 -2.95 12.77 15.72
CA ASP A 62 -2.02 11.73 16.11
C ASP A 62 -0.68 11.94 15.40
N ILE A 63 0.41 11.70 16.12
CA ILE A 63 1.75 11.66 15.56
C ILE A 63 2.41 10.33 15.93
N SER A 64 3.03 9.68 14.97
CA SER A 64 3.79 8.46 15.23
C SER A 64 5.09 8.47 14.46
N SER A 65 6.13 7.97 15.08
CA SER A 65 7.46 7.92 14.48
C SER A 65 8.08 6.54 14.58
N VAL A 66 8.96 6.26 13.62
CA VAL A 66 9.72 5.02 13.55
C VAL A 66 11.14 5.37 13.17
N SER A 67 12.08 5.08 14.08
CA SER A 67 13.52 5.20 13.85
C SER A 67 14.12 3.80 13.66
N ARG A 68 14.84 3.60 12.56
CA ARG A 68 15.54 2.35 12.23
C ARG A 68 16.99 2.69 11.90
N LYS A 69 17.86 1.67 11.93
CA LYS A 69 19.24 1.85 11.46
C LYS A 69 19.25 2.46 10.04
N GLY A 70 19.89 3.59 9.88
CA GLY A 70 20.03 4.29 8.61
C GLY A 70 18.83 5.14 8.15
N SER A 71 17.67 5.11 8.82
CA SER A 71 16.49 5.87 8.37
C SER A 71 15.50 6.18 9.49
N GLY A 72 14.81 7.32 9.35
CA GLY A 72 13.71 7.70 10.21
C GLY A 72 12.45 8.08 9.42
N SER A 73 11.29 7.91 10.03
CA SER A 73 10.04 8.37 9.47
C SER A 73 9.09 8.87 10.56
N VAL A 74 8.37 9.94 10.24
CA VAL A 74 7.34 10.52 11.11
C VAL A 74 6.05 10.59 10.32
N SER A 75 4.97 10.08 10.88
CA SER A 75 3.64 10.17 10.29
C SER A 75 2.75 11.06 11.14
N VAL A 76 2.16 12.06 10.52
CA VAL A 76 1.32 13.08 11.13
C VAL A 76 -0.09 12.94 10.59
N LYS A 77 -1.04 12.64 11.46
CA LYS A 77 -2.45 12.47 11.11
C LYS A 77 -3.25 13.71 11.49
N PHE A 78 -3.98 14.23 10.53
CA PHE A 78 -4.78 15.44 10.66
C PHE A 78 -6.26 15.11 10.95
N ARG A 79 -6.97 16.14 11.46
CA ARG A 79 -8.41 16.06 11.71
C ARG A 79 -9.18 15.89 10.40
N LYS A 80 -10.36 15.28 10.48
CA LYS A 80 -11.26 15.14 9.33
C LYS A 80 -11.75 16.52 8.85
N GLY A 81 -11.59 16.77 7.54
CA GLY A 81 -11.97 18.03 6.91
C GLY A 81 -10.88 19.11 6.93
N SER A 82 -9.66 18.79 7.40
CA SER A 82 -8.50 19.65 7.20
C SER A 82 -8.11 19.70 5.72
N ASP A 83 -7.70 20.87 5.25
CA ASP A 83 -7.11 21.04 3.92
C ASP A 83 -5.73 20.37 3.91
N MET A 84 -5.60 19.28 3.16
CA MET A 84 -4.37 18.48 3.15
C MET A 84 -3.24 19.11 2.35
N ASP A 85 -3.55 20.00 1.39
CA ASP A 85 -2.53 20.75 0.67
C ASP A 85 -1.92 21.83 1.58
N ALA A 86 -2.76 22.54 2.33
CA ALA A 86 -2.32 23.46 3.37
C ALA A 86 -1.52 22.74 4.46
N ALA A 87 -1.98 21.59 4.95
CA ALA A 87 -1.29 20.78 5.94
C ALA A 87 0.10 20.31 5.45
N ARG A 88 0.19 19.88 4.19
CA ARG A 88 1.47 19.51 3.55
C ARG A 88 2.43 20.70 3.50
N PHE A 89 1.91 21.88 3.16
CA PHE A 89 2.73 23.11 3.12
C PHE A 89 3.23 23.48 4.51
N GLU A 90 2.38 23.41 5.54
CA GLU A 90 2.78 23.68 6.94
C GLU A 90 3.85 22.68 7.41
N VAL A 91 3.70 21.39 7.11
CA VAL A 91 4.70 20.36 7.40
C VAL A 91 6.02 20.68 6.67
N ALA A 92 5.97 21.05 5.38
CA ALA A 92 7.17 21.39 4.62
C ALA A 92 7.89 22.63 5.20
N SER A 93 7.13 23.64 5.63
CA SER A 93 7.68 24.83 6.29
C SER A 93 8.34 24.49 7.63
N ALA A 94 7.68 23.66 8.45
CA ALA A 94 8.21 23.19 9.72
C ALA A 94 9.51 22.39 9.56
N ILE A 95 9.57 21.50 8.56
CA ILE A 95 10.79 20.73 8.23
C ILE A 95 11.92 21.66 7.80
N ARG A 96 11.65 22.63 6.94
CA ARG A 96 12.67 23.61 6.50
C ARG A 96 13.28 24.36 7.67
N ASN A 97 12.47 24.70 8.67
CA ASN A 97 12.93 25.44 9.84
C ASN A 97 13.77 24.58 10.81
N VAL A 98 13.46 23.27 10.93
CA VAL A 98 14.20 22.37 11.83
C VAL A 98 15.45 21.79 11.19
N TYR A 99 15.50 21.68 9.86
CA TYR A 99 16.60 21.03 9.13
C TYR A 99 18.00 21.54 9.47
N PRO A 100 18.26 22.86 9.62
CA PRO A 100 19.58 23.36 10.00
C PRO A 100 20.05 22.94 11.40
N SER A 101 19.15 22.41 12.24
CA SER A 101 19.47 21.90 13.59
C SER A 101 19.72 20.40 13.63
N LEU A 102 19.53 19.70 12.49
CA LEU A 102 19.83 18.29 12.33
C LEU A 102 21.31 18.08 12.01
N PRO A 103 21.88 16.90 12.28
CA PRO A 103 23.21 16.55 11.82
C PRO A 103 23.38 16.67 10.30
N ASP A 104 24.56 17.07 9.85
CA ASP A 104 24.85 17.31 8.41
C ASP A 104 24.65 16.07 7.54
N GLU A 105 24.80 14.87 8.11
CA GLU A 105 24.63 13.61 7.42
C GLU A 105 23.16 13.21 7.18
N VAL A 106 22.21 13.92 7.82
CA VAL A 106 20.79 13.64 7.63
C VAL A 106 20.34 14.19 6.28
N SER A 107 19.81 13.31 5.44
CA SER A 107 19.24 13.73 4.15
C SER A 107 18.06 14.68 4.35
N TYR A 108 17.84 15.60 3.40
CA TYR A 108 16.66 16.46 3.45
C TYR A 108 15.38 15.58 3.46
N PRO A 109 14.47 15.77 4.44
CA PRO A 109 13.31 14.91 4.59
C PRO A 109 12.33 15.00 3.42
N GLY A 110 11.99 13.84 2.85
CA GLY A 110 10.94 13.72 1.84
C GLY A 110 9.55 13.74 2.47
N ILE A 111 8.62 14.50 1.89
CA ILE A 111 7.25 14.67 2.40
C ILE A 111 6.29 14.07 1.40
N SER A 112 5.45 13.14 1.86
CA SER A 112 4.43 12.50 1.04
C SER A 112 3.08 12.46 1.77
N LEU A 113 1.99 12.58 1.01
CA LEU A 113 0.63 12.40 1.52
C LEU A 113 0.26 10.91 1.46
N SER A 114 -0.41 10.42 2.50
CA SER A 114 -1.09 9.14 2.40
C SER A 114 -2.25 9.29 1.42
N GLY A 115 -2.07 8.79 0.21
CA GLY A 115 -3.20 8.53 -0.65
C GLY A 115 -4.06 7.43 -0.01
N GLY A 116 -5.34 7.72 0.29
CA GLY A 116 -6.25 6.74 0.89
C GLY A 116 -6.67 5.60 -0.04
N GLY A 117 -6.15 5.55 -1.25
CA GLY A 117 -6.34 4.52 -2.26
C GLY A 117 -5.03 4.10 -2.91
N ARG A 118 -5.04 2.99 -3.60
CA ARG A 118 -3.90 2.58 -4.44
C ARG A 118 -3.69 3.62 -5.53
N VAL A 119 -2.48 4.15 -5.61
CA VAL A 119 -2.08 5.05 -6.70
C VAL A 119 -2.22 4.28 -8.01
N SER A 120 -3.06 4.81 -8.90
CA SER A 120 -3.21 4.26 -10.26
C SER A 120 -1.91 4.50 -11.04
N ARG A 121 -1.33 3.43 -11.56
CA ARG A 121 -0.03 3.51 -12.23
C ARG A 121 0.03 2.63 -13.47
N ILE A 122 0.89 3.04 -14.38
CA ILE A 122 1.34 2.20 -15.50
C ILE A 122 2.85 2.06 -15.37
N SER A 123 3.35 0.83 -15.39
CA SER A 123 4.77 0.54 -15.31
C SER A 123 5.25 -0.10 -16.61
N TYR A 124 6.26 0.49 -17.21
CA TYR A 124 6.94 -0.04 -18.38
C TYR A 124 8.27 -0.67 -17.95
N LEU A 125 8.60 -1.78 -18.57
CA LEU A 125 9.91 -2.39 -18.49
C LEU A 125 10.70 -1.99 -19.71
N VAL A 126 11.78 -1.27 -19.50
CA VAL A 126 12.72 -0.91 -20.56
C VAL A 126 13.95 -1.81 -20.44
N LYS A 127 14.19 -2.61 -21.46
CA LYS A 127 15.29 -3.56 -21.55
C LYS A 127 16.12 -3.32 -22.80
N GLY A 128 17.40 -3.63 -22.73
CA GLY A 128 18.30 -3.46 -23.87
C GLY A 128 19.55 -4.32 -23.75
N GLY A 129 20.30 -4.44 -24.84
CA GLY A 129 21.61 -5.08 -24.88
C GLY A 129 22.76 -4.22 -24.36
N ILE A 130 22.47 -2.99 -23.95
CA ILE A 130 23.42 -2.00 -23.39
C ILE A 130 23.35 -1.95 -21.87
N PRO A 131 24.38 -1.42 -21.19
CA PRO A 131 24.36 -1.27 -19.73
C PRO A 131 23.14 -0.53 -19.22
N SER A 132 22.62 -0.95 -18.06
CA SER A 132 21.41 -0.39 -17.47
C SER A 132 21.48 1.12 -17.20
N ARG A 133 22.69 1.64 -16.98
CA ARG A 133 22.94 3.08 -16.85
C ARG A 133 22.58 3.84 -18.13
N GLU A 134 23.04 3.36 -19.29
CA GLU A 134 22.81 4.03 -20.56
C GLU A 134 21.33 4.01 -20.94
N ILE A 135 20.64 2.91 -20.63
CA ILE A 135 19.18 2.85 -20.75
C ILE A 135 18.52 3.86 -19.82
N SER A 136 18.97 3.97 -18.55
CA SER A 136 18.43 4.93 -17.58
C SER A 136 18.66 6.38 -18.02
N LYS A 137 19.87 6.70 -18.50
CA LYS A 137 20.20 8.01 -19.04
C LYS A 137 19.30 8.36 -20.22
N TYR A 138 19.21 7.45 -21.19
CA TYR A 138 18.35 7.63 -22.36
C TYR A 138 16.87 7.87 -21.99
N VAL A 139 16.34 7.07 -21.07
CA VAL A 139 14.94 7.20 -20.61
C VAL A 139 14.71 8.52 -19.88
N LYS A 140 15.64 8.95 -19.04
CA LYS A 140 15.55 10.24 -18.33
C LYS A 140 15.58 11.44 -19.27
N GLU A 141 16.46 11.41 -20.27
CA GLU A 141 16.62 12.52 -21.21
C GLU A 141 15.53 12.61 -22.26
N HIS A 142 15.09 11.47 -22.81
CA HIS A 142 14.23 11.42 -23.98
C HIS A 142 12.78 10.99 -23.73
N VAL A 143 12.49 10.35 -22.59
CA VAL A 143 11.15 9.79 -22.34
C VAL A 143 10.45 10.48 -21.18
N LEU A 144 11.16 10.70 -20.07
CA LEU A 144 10.58 11.16 -18.80
C LEU A 144 9.81 12.47 -18.97
N SER A 145 10.43 13.49 -19.59
CA SER A 145 9.83 14.82 -19.76
C SER A 145 8.56 14.78 -20.63
N HIS A 146 8.55 13.94 -21.65
CA HIS A 146 7.41 13.80 -22.54
C HIS A 146 6.20 13.14 -21.87
N LEU A 147 6.43 12.17 -20.99
CA LEU A 147 5.36 11.53 -20.22
C LEU A 147 4.88 12.39 -19.06
N ALA A 148 5.79 13.09 -18.38
CA ALA A 148 5.44 14.01 -17.31
C ALA A 148 4.61 15.23 -17.79
N ALA A 149 4.73 15.61 -19.06
CA ALA A 149 3.96 16.70 -19.65
C ALA A 149 2.49 16.33 -19.95
N ILE A 150 2.10 15.07 -19.85
CA ILE A 150 0.71 14.64 -20.15
C ILE A 150 -0.22 15.13 -19.02
N PRO A 151 -1.30 15.87 -19.33
CA PRO A 151 -2.25 16.32 -18.33
C PRO A 151 -2.87 15.14 -17.57
N GLY A 152 -2.80 15.18 -16.24
CA GLY A 152 -3.28 14.09 -15.36
C GLY A 152 -2.24 13.07 -14.95
N VAL A 153 -1.00 13.18 -15.41
CA VAL A 153 0.16 12.48 -14.82
C VAL A 153 0.62 13.25 -13.60
N ASP A 154 0.78 12.58 -12.48
CA ASP A 154 1.25 13.15 -11.21
C ASP A 154 2.79 13.09 -11.12
N LYS A 155 3.34 11.91 -11.38
CA LYS A 155 4.77 11.67 -11.27
C LYS A 155 5.24 10.59 -12.25
N VAL A 156 6.47 10.73 -12.73
CA VAL A 156 7.15 9.71 -13.52
C VAL A 156 8.45 9.34 -12.81
N ASN A 157 8.58 8.06 -12.44
CA ASN A 157 9.75 7.52 -11.75
C ASN A 157 10.51 6.58 -12.68
N VAL A 158 11.84 6.63 -12.62
CA VAL A 158 12.73 5.72 -13.35
C VAL A 158 13.59 5.01 -12.31
N ASP A 159 13.36 3.70 -12.16
CA ASP A 159 14.04 2.85 -11.19
C ASP A 159 14.86 1.75 -11.88
N GLY A 160 15.99 1.34 -11.28
CA GLY A 160 16.76 0.18 -11.71
C GLY A 160 18.07 0.45 -12.44
N GLY A 161 18.51 1.71 -12.60
CA GLY A 161 19.86 2.02 -13.08
C GLY A 161 20.84 2.11 -11.93
N VAL A 162 22.00 1.44 -12.03
CA VAL A 162 23.09 1.65 -11.06
C VAL A 162 23.81 2.93 -11.44
N PRO A 163 23.85 3.96 -10.57
CA PRO A 163 24.58 5.18 -10.86
C PRO A 163 26.09 4.92 -10.84
N PHE A 164 26.83 5.64 -11.65
CA PHE A 164 28.27 5.72 -11.49
C PHE A 164 28.62 6.78 -10.45
N GLN A 165 29.76 6.59 -9.82
CA GLN A 165 30.32 7.48 -8.82
C GLN A 165 31.81 7.64 -8.98
N TRP A 166 32.36 8.76 -8.54
CA TRP A 166 33.77 8.89 -8.35
C TRP A 166 34.15 8.31 -6.99
N VAL A 167 35.07 7.35 -6.98
CA VAL A 167 35.61 6.80 -5.73
C VAL A 167 37.04 7.27 -5.59
N ILE A 168 37.29 8.09 -4.58
CA ILE A 168 38.63 8.55 -4.16
C ILE A 168 39.09 7.57 -3.09
N THR A 169 40.06 6.70 -3.41
CA THR A 169 40.63 5.71 -2.50
C THR A 169 41.94 6.22 -1.93
N PHE A 170 41.96 6.46 -0.64
CA PHE A 170 43.18 6.89 0.03
C PHE A 170 43.86 5.74 0.80
N ASP A 171 45.16 5.84 0.95
CA ASP A 171 45.97 4.92 1.74
C ASP A 171 46.10 5.48 3.18
N ALA A 172 45.54 4.73 4.16
CA ALA A 172 45.52 5.17 5.55
C ALA A 172 46.89 5.38 6.15
N ASP A 173 47.89 4.55 5.80
CA ASP A 173 49.26 4.70 6.28
C ASP A 173 49.94 5.94 5.68
N LYS A 174 49.65 6.25 4.42
CA LYS A 174 50.18 7.46 3.77
C LYS A 174 49.63 8.75 4.37
N ILE A 175 48.30 8.86 4.52
CA ILE A 175 47.69 10.05 5.10
C ILE A 175 48.20 10.29 6.52
N GLN A 176 48.36 9.21 7.30
CA GLN A 176 48.85 9.28 8.65
C GLN A 176 50.33 9.72 8.70
N SER A 177 51.19 9.24 7.78
CA SER A 177 52.59 9.59 7.71
C SER A 177 52.84 11.09 7.42
N VAL A 178 51.88 11.73 6.73
CA VAL A 178 51.93 13.18 6.42
C VAL A 178 51.08 14.02 7.36
N GLY A 179 50.46 13.36 8.35
CA GLY A 179 49.63 14.03 9.38
C GLY A 179 48.31 14.59 8.87
N VAL A 180 47.74 13.98 7.82
CA VAL A 180 46.43 14.32 7.23
C VAL A 180 45.40 13.32 7.65
N THR A 181 44.17 13.74 7.90
CA THR A 181 43.03 12.91 8.23
C THR A 181 42.04 12.75 7.04
N ALA A 182 41.22 11.73 7.05
CA ALA A 182 40.16 11.53 6.04
C ALA A 182 39.15 12.68 6.02
N ASP A 183 38.81 13.23 7.18
CA ASP A 183 37.90 14.37 7.29
C ASP A 183 38.50 15.67 6.73
N GLU A 184 39.83 15.85 6.83
CA GLU A 184 40.52 16.97 6.19
C GLU A 184 40.48 16.85 4.66
N ILE A 185 40.62 15.62 4.11
CA ILE A 185 40.46 15.39 2.67
C ILE A 185 39.03 15.72 2.23
N ALA A 186 38.03 15.28 2.98
CA ALA A 186 36.62 15.57 2.70
C ALA A 186 36.32 17.07 2.76
N SER A 187 36.88 17.76 3.78
CA SER A 187 36.72 19.21 3.96
C SER A 187 37.42 20.02 2.87
N ALA A 188 38.62 19.60 2.46
CA ALA A 188 39.34 20.19 1.35
C ALA A 188 38.58 20.07 0.03
N PHE A 189 38.04 18.87 -0.24
CA PHE A 189 37.21 18.64 -1.42
C PHE A 189 35.99 19.58 -1.43
N ASN A 190 35.20 19.61 -0.36
CA ASN A 190 34.03 20.46 -0.24
C ASN A 190 34.37 21.97 -0.36
N SER A 191 35.48 22.37 0.21
CA SER A 191 35.94 23.78 0.12
C SER A 191 36.38 24.17 -1.27
N TYR A 192 36.97 23.24 -2.02
CA TYR A 192 37.49 23.47 -3.37
C TYR A 192 36.36 23.63 -4.41
N TYR A 193 35.27 22.87 -4.25
CA TYR A 193 34.10 22.90 -5.13
C TYR A 193 32.95 23.76 -4.59
N ARG A 194 33.26 24.67 -3.63
CA ARG A 194 32.26 25.56 -3.06
C ARG A 194 32.05 26.80 -3.91
N GLU A 195 30.82 27.03 -4.33
CA GLU A 195 30.38 28.28 -4.91
C GLU A 195 29.52 29.04 -3.89
N GLU A 196 29.87 30.25 -3.55
CA GLU A 196 29.19 31.00 -2.49
C GLU A 196 29.15 32.51 -2.83
N ILE A 197 28.01 33.13 -2.49
CA ILE A 197 27.87 34.57 -2.53
C ILE A 197 28.50 35.15 -1.25
N LEU A 198 29.60 35.86 -1.37
CA LEU A 198 30.31 36.46 -0.24
C LEU A 198 29.63 37.74 0.27
N GLY A 199 28.81 38.39 -0.56
CA GLY A 199 28.09 39.61 -0.23
C GLY A 199 27.98 40.57 -1.40
N MET A 200 27.63 41.82 -1.10
CA MET A 200 27.55 42.91 -2.07
C MET A 200 28.57 44.00 -1.73
N THR A 201 29.24 44.54 -2.72
CA THR A 201 30.14 45.67 -2.58
C THR A 201 29.71 46.81 -3.51
N GLU A 202 29.91 48.06 -3.06
CA GLU A 202 29.63 49.26 -3.83
C GLU A 202 30.84 49.62 -4.68
N THR A 203 30.60 49.74 -5.98
CA THR A 203 31.61 50.11 -6.96
C THR A 203 31.18 51.37 -7.71
N SER A 204 32.08 51.96 -8.52
CA SER A 204 31.75 53.10 -9.38
C SER A 204 30.62 52.84 -10.38
N GLU A 205 30.29 51.56 -10.65
CA GLU A 205 29.21 51.10 -11.55
C GLU A 205 27.93 50.73 -10.80
N GLY A 206 27.93 50.79 -9.44
CA GLY A 206 26.80 50.43 -8.59
C GLY A 206 27.08 49.28 -7.65
N LEU A 207 26.01 48.74 -7.06
CA LEU A 207 26.09 47.62 -6.11
C LEU A 207 26.30 46.30 -6.87
N MET A 208 27.47 45.68 -6.64
CA MET A 208 27.85 44.43 -7.29
C MET A 208 27.93 43.27 -6.31
N THR A 209 27.44 42.09 -6.72
CA THR A 209 27.54 40.86 -5.94
C THR A 209 28.94 40.28 -6.09
N VAL A 210 29.58 40.00 -4.96
CA VAL A 210 30.87 39.30 -4.91
C VAL A 210 30.57 37.80 -4.71
N ARG A 211 30.98 36.97 -5.65
CA ARG A 211 30.77 35.54 -5.65
C ARG A 211 32.13 34.82 -5.66
N LEU A 212 32.28 33.84 -4.75
CA LEU A 212 33.34 32.86 -4.84
C LEU A 212 33.02 31.93 -6.01
N LYS A 213 33.90 31.84 -6.98
CA LYS A 213 33.72 30.93 -8.12
C LYS A 213 34.34 29.59 -7.77
N GLU A 214 33.63 28.50 -8.14
CA GLU A 214 34.18 27.15 -8.14
C GLU A 214 35.53 27.10 -8.88
N ALA A 215 36.48 26.31 -8.39
CA ALA A 215 37.76 26.11 -9.07
C ALA A 215 37.52 25.54 -10.49
N SER A 216 38.16 26.11 -11.47
CA SER A 216 37.98 25.70 -12.88
C SER A 216 38.67 24.39 -13.24
N ASP A 217 39.59 23.92 -12.39
CA ASP A 217 40.27 22.66 -12.58
C ASP A 217 39.48 21.52 -11.93
N LYS A 218 39.06 20.58 -12.75
CA LYS A 218 38.27 19.40 -12.31
C LYS A 218 39.15 18.18 -11.98
N ASP A 219 40.49 18.39 -11.88
CA ASP A 219 41.39 17.31 -11.46
C ASP A 219 41.43 17.20 -9.93
N PHE A 220 40.87 16.11 -9.42
CA PHE A 220 40.86 15.81 -7.98
C PHE A 220 42.28 15.76 -7.39
N GLY A 221 43.27 15.37 -8.21
CA GLY A 221 44.68 15.27 -7.79
C GLY A 221 45.30 16.60 -7.39
N SER A 222 44.82 17.69 -7.94
CA SER A 222 45.37 19.04 -7.72
C SER A 222 44.88 19.74 -6.45
N ILE A 223 43.85 19.15 -5.77
CA ILE A 223 43.22 19.73 -4.58
C ILE A 223 44.19 19.71 -3.39
N PRO A 224 44.56 20.88 -2.79
CA PRO A 224 45.43 20.95 -1.64
C PRO A 224 44.68 20.53 -0.36
N VAL A 225 45.24 19.57 0.38
CA VAL A 225 44.63 19.02 1.61
C VAL A 225 45.31 19.63 2.85
N GLY A 226 46.62 19.79 2.83
CA GLY A 226 47.36 20.26 3.99
C GLY A 226 48.79 20.66 3.67
N ASN A 227 49.58 21.03 4.73
CA ASN A 227 50.99 21.37 4.62
C ASN A 227 51.83 20.51 5.57
N PHE A 228 52.74 19.75 5.01
CA PHE A 228 53.65 18.92 5.79
C PHE A 228 55.09 19.40 5.55
N LYS A 229 55.73 19.87 6.61
CA LYS A 229 57.12 20.35 6.59
C LYS A 229 57.42 21.38 5.50
N GLY A 230 56.49 22.30 5.23
CA GLY A 230 56.63 23.36 4.22
C GLY A 230 56.24 22.94 2.79
N ARG A 231 55.83 21.69 2.58
CA ARG A 231 55.32 21.21 1.27
C ARG A 231 53.80 21.08 1.34
N VAL A 232 53.10 21.62 0.35
CA VAL A 232 51.66 21.43 0.17
C VAL A 232 51.40 19.98 -0.25
N ILE A 233 50.55 19.32 0.47
CA ILE A 233 50.07 17.97 0.16
C ILE A 233 48.79 18.09 -0.63
N HIS A 234 48.70 17.42 -1.77
CA HIS A 234 47.51 17.34 -2.61
C HIS A 234 46.84 15.97 -2.49
N ILE A 235 45.55 15.85 -2.89
CA ILE A 235 44.84 14.58 -2.89
C ILE A 235 45.60 13.54 -3.71
N GLY A 236 46.22 13.92 -4.86
CA GLY A 236 47.00 13.02 -5.70
C GLY A 236 48.24 12.44 -5.06
N ASP A 237 48.79 13.04 -3.98
CA ASP A 237 49.94 12.52 -3.24
C ASP A 237 49.53 11.32 -2.35
N VAL A 238 48.28 11.28 -1.86
CA VAL A 238 47.80 10.33 -0.83
C VAL A 238 46.65 9.45 -1.26
N ALA A 239 46.01 9.74 -2.38
CA ALA A 239 44.82 9.03 -2.86
C ALA A 239 44.84 8.78 -4.37
N GLN A 240 44.03 7.83 -4.83
CA GLN A 240 43.77 7.56 -6.24
C GLN A 240 42.24 7.65 -6.46
N TRP A 241 41.82 8.10 -7.62
CA TRP A 241 40.39 8.18 -7.96
C TRP A 241 40.06 7.37 -9.20
N ARG A 242 38.85 6.80 -9.17
CA ARG A 242 38.29 6.00 -10.26
C ARG A 242 36.85 6.33 -10.48
N TYR A 243 36.41 6.31 -11.72
CA TYR A 243 35.00 6.42 -12.08
C TYR A 243 34.48 5.00 -12.24
N GLU A 244 33.62 4.56 -11.32
CA GLU A 244 33.14 3.18 -11.26
C GLU A 244 31.65 3.13 -10.90
N GLU A 245 31.01 1.99 -11.17
CA GLU A 245 29.62 1.77 -10.75
C GLU A 245 29.54 1.78 -9.22
N ALA A 246 28.54 2.47 -8.69
CA ALA A 246 28.21 2.40 -7.26
C ALA A 246 27.87 0.95 -6.88
N VAL A 247 28.17 0.55 -5.66
CA VAL A 247 27.73 -0.76 -5.17
C VAL A 247 26.19 -0.76 -5.15
N PRO A 248 25.53 -1.68 -5.87
CA PRO A 248 24.08 -1.68 -5.92
C PRO A 248 23.48 -1.83 -4.53
N SER A 249 22.64 -0.89 -4.13
CA SER A 249 21.87 -0.99 -2.90
C SER A 249 20.62 -1.88 -3.06
N SER A 250 20.22 -2.12 -4.31
CA SER A 250 19.09 -2.96 -4.66
C SER A 250 19.26 -3.52 -6.08
N TYR A 251 18.57 -4.63 -6.37
CA TYR A 251 18.54 -5.20 -7.71
C TYR A 251 17.10 -5.32 -8.18
N TYR A 252 16.87 -4.99 -9.45
CA TYR A 252 15.59 -5.20 -10.11
C TYR A 252 15.81 -5.89 -11.44
N ARG A 253 15.16 -7.04 -11.64
CA ARG A 253 15.30 -7.86 -12.85
C ARG A 253 13.96 -8.39 -13.31
N VAL A 254 13.87 -8.62 -14.61
CA VAL A 254 12.73 -9.30 -15.22
C VAL A 254 13.25 -10.43 -16.08
N ASN A 255 12.74 -11.63 -15.85
CA ASN A 255 13.22 -12.86 -16.50
C ASN A 255 14.75 -13.02 -16.38
N GLY A 256 15.31 -12.63 -15.22
CA GLY A 256 16.74 -12.70 -14.95
C GLY A 256 17.61 -11.61 -15.60
N LEU A 257 17.04 -10.73 -16.42
CA LEU A 257 17.76 -9.64 -17.09
C LEU A 257 17.61 -8.35 -16.30
N ASN A 258 18.71 -7.59 -16.17
CA ASN A 258 18.66 -6.25 -15.61
C ASN A 258 17.77 -5.36 -16.48
N THR A 259 16.79 -4.72 -15.87
CA THR A 259 15.82 -3.88 -16.57
C THR A 259 15.60 -2.60 -15.80
N ILE A 260 15.20 -1.58 -16.52
CA ILE A 260 14.78 -0.30 -15.93
C ILE A 260 13.27 -0.29 -15.91
N THR A 261 12.71 0.08 -14.77
CA THR A 261 11.28 0.28 -14.61
C THR A 261 10.96 1.77 -14.72
N LEU A 262 10.12 2.10 -15.68
CA LEU A 262 9.55 3.42 -15.84
C LEU A 262 8.11 3.38 -15.32
N THR A 263 7.86 4.02 -14.19
CA THR A 263 6.54 4.04 -13.55
C THR A 263 5.90 5.41 -13.71
N VAL A 264 4.73 5.44 -14.35
CA VAL A 264 3.89 6.64 -14.51
C VAL A 264 2.76 6.57 -13.51
N GLU A 265 2.73 7.48 -12.56
CA GLU A 265 1.68 7.63 -11.56
C GLU A 265 0.63 8.61 -12.08
N ILE A 266 -0.63 8.21 -11.98
CA ILE A 266 -1.77 8.99 -12.48
C ILE A 266 -2.41 9.74 -11.31
N ALA A 267 -2.63 11.03 -11.48
CA ALA A 267 -3.25 11.88 -10.47
C ALA A 267 -4.63 11.38 -10.08
N SER A 268 -4.91 11.43 -8.79
CA SER A 268 -6.19 10.96 -8.20
C SER A 268 -7.41 11.73 -8.72
N SER A 269 -7.22 12.98 -9.15
CA SER A 269 -8.27 13.83 -9.71
C SER A 269 -8.51 13.59 -11.20
N ALA A 270 -7.66 12.82 -11.90
CA ALA A 270 -7.73 12.59 -13.32
C ALA A 270 -8.52 11.32 -13.69
N ASN A 271 -9.06 11.28 -14.90
CA ASN A 271 -9.70 10.09 -15.44
C ASN A 271 -8.64 9.06 -15.84
N LEU A 272 -8.57 7.96 -15.08
CA LEU A 272 -7.59 6.89 -15.26
C LEU A 272 -7.53 6.36 -16.70
N LEU A 273 -8.68 6.11 -17.34
CA LEU A 273 -8.73 5.49 -18.67
C LEU A 273 -8.23 6.44 -19.76
N THR A 274 -8.57 7.72 -19.65
CA THR A 274 -8.16 8.74 -20.62
C THR A 274 -6.67 9.01 -20.54
N VAL A 275 -6.13 9.18 -19.31
CA VAL A 275 -4.70 9.42 -19.08
C VAL A 275 -3.88 8.18 -19.47
N ALA A 276 -4.34 6.99 -19.12
CA ALA A 276 -3.68 5.75 -19.49
C ALA A 276 -3.60 5.56 -21.02
N SER A 277 -4.69 5.89 -21.75
CA SER A 277 -4.69 5.86 -23.22
C SER A 277 -3.67 6.85 -23.80
N ALA A 278 -3.64 8.09 -23.29
CA ALA A 278 -2.69 9.11 -23.72
C ALA A 278 -1.23 8.72 -23.43
N VAL A 279 -0.95 8.12 -22.26
CA VAL A 279 0.38 7.60 -21.90
C VAL A 279 0.81 6.48 -22.83
N LYS A 280 -0.09 5.52 -23.14
CA LYS A 280 0.20 4.42 -24.06
C LYS A 280 0.46 4.90 -25.48
N GLU A 281 -0.35 5.82 -25.96
CA GLU A 281 -0.19 6.41 -27.30
C GLU A 281 1.12 7.17 -27.40
N ARG A 282 1.43 8.02 -26.39
CA ARG A 282 2.69 8.77 -26.36
C ARG A 282 3.89 7.86 -26.25
N MET A 283 3.81 6.81 -25.44
CA MET A 283 4.89 5.82 -25.32
C MET A 283 5.11 5.05 -26.63
N ALA A 284 4.05 4.68 -27.35
CA ALA A 284 4.14 4.03 -28.66
C ALA A 284 4.76 4.94 -29.74
N GLU A 285 4.54 6.26 -29.66
CA GLU A 285 5.23 7.22 -30.52
C GLU A 285 6.73 7.30 -30.19
N LEU A 286 7.08 7.41 -28.89
CA LEU A 286 8.46 7.51 -28.43
C LEU A 286 9.26 6.24 -28.77
N GLN A 287 8.63 5.06 -28.68
CA GLN A 287 9.26 3.78 -29.03
C GLN A 287 9.73 3.71 -30.49
N LYS A 288 9.10 4.45 -31.41
CA LYS A 288 9.55 4.50 -32.81
C LYS A 288 10.92 5.15 -32.97
N GLY A 289 11.28 6.01 -32.00
CA GLY A 289 12.57 6.71 -31.96
C GLY A 289 13.64 6.01 -31.11
N PHE A 290 13.33 4.84 -30.53
CA PHE A 290 14.28 4.13 -29.68
C PHE A 290 15.41 3.51 -30.53
N PRO A 291 16.64 3.50 -30.01
CA PRO A 291 17.71 2.69 -30.58
C PRO A 291 17.26 1.22 -30.73
N SER A 292 17.74 0.55 -31.79
CA SER A 292 17.37 -0.86 -32.07
C SER A 292 17.65 -1.83 -30.93
N GLU A 293 18.53 -1.46 -30.01
CA GLU A 293 18.95 -2.24 -28.85
C GLU A 293 18.02 -2.06 -27.63
N ILE A 294 17.14 -1.04 -27.63
CA ILE A 294 16.25 -0.72 -26.51
C ILE A 294 14.82 -1.07 -26.88
N THR A 295 14.15 -1.81 -26.01
CA THR A 295 12.73 -2.14 -26.15
C THR A 295 11.98 -1.86 -24.86
N ALA A 296 10.74 -1.36 -24.97
CA ALA A 296 9.89 -1.14 -23.81
C ALA A 296 8.60 -1.96 -23.92
N GLY A 297 8.18 -2.56 -22.83
CA GLY A 297 6.94 -3.31 -22.73
C GLY A 297 6.16 -2.93 -21.47
N ILE A 298 4.84 -3.06 -21.49
CA ILE A 298 3.99 -2.82 -20.32
C ILE A 298 4.18 -3.98 -19.34
N ALA A 299 4.58 -3.65 -18.11
CA ALA A 299 4.67 -4.62 -17.02
C ALA A 299 3.41 -4.65 -16.16
N TYR A 300 2.86 -3.47 -15.91
CA TYR A 300 1.66 -3.32 -15.10
C TYR A 300 0.82 -2.16 -15.62
N ASP A 301 -0.46 -2.39 -15.74
CA ASP A 301 -1.43 -1.39 -16.19
C ASP A 301 -2.70 -1.46 -15.35
N SER A 302 -2.87 -0.48 -14.46
CA SER A 302 -4.08 -0.39 -13.65
C SER A 302 -5.33 -0.10 -14.46
N SER A 303 -5.20 0.48 -15.67
CA SER A 303 -6.34 0.81 -16.53
C SER A 303 -6.97 -0.41 -17.21
N GLU A 304 -6.18 -1.44 -17.51
CA GLU A 304 -6.66 -2.67 -18.15
C GLU A 304 -7.67 -3.38 -17.28
N PHE A 305 -7.35 -3.52 -16.00
CA PHE A 305 -8.22 -4.13 -15.02
C PHE A 305 -9.55 -3.35 -14.87
N VAL A 306 -9.46 -2.02 -14.77
CA VAL A 306 -10.66 -1.17 -14.68
C VAL A 306 -11.52 -1.26 -15.93
N SER A 307 -10.91 -1.25 -17.11
CA SER A 307 -11.59 -1.40 -18.40
C SER A 307 -12.31 -2.75 -18.51
N GLU A 308 -11.67 -3.84 -18.08
CA GLU A 308 -12.26 -5.18 -18.09
C GLU A 308 -13.48 -5.28 -17.17
N GLU A 309 -13.36 -4.77 -15.93
CA GLU A 309 -14.48 -4.78 -14.97
C GLU A 309 -15.63 -3.87 -15.44
N LEU A 310 -15.33 -2.71 -16.00
CA LEU A 310 -16.34 -1.84 -16.61
C LEU A 310 -17.08 -2.56 -17.74
N SER A 311 -16.37 -3.25 -18.63
CA SER A 311 -16.97 -4.02 -19.72
C SER A 311 -17.91 -5.11 -19.18
N LYS A 312 -17.49 -5.85 -18.14
CA LYS A 312 -18.34 -6.85 -17.46
C LYS A 312 -19.61 -6.20 -16.88
N ILE A 313 -19.49 -5.02 -16.26
CA ILE A 313 -20.63 -4.30 -15.70
C ILE A 313 -21.55 -3.81 -16.81
N TYR A 314 -21.03 -3.26 -17.92
CA TYR A 314 -21.85 -2.85 -19.05
C TYR A 314 -22.65 -4.01 -19.63
N VAL A 315 -22.03 -5.17 -19.85
CA VAL A 315 -22.72 -6.37 -20.34
C VAL A 315 -23.79 -6.84 -19.36
N ARG A 316 -23.49 -6.89 -18.06
CA ARG A 316 -24.46 -7.28 -17.02
C ARG A 316 -25.64 -6.30 -16.95
N THR A 317 -25.36 -5.00 -17.02
CA THR A 317 -26.40 -3.94 -17.01
C THR A 317 -27.28 -4.02 -18.26
N ALA A 318 -26.67 -4.18 -19.44
CA ALA A 318 -27.41 -4.36 -20.68
C ALA A 318 -28.31 -5.61 -20.65
N LEU A 319 -27.79 -6.72 -20.15
CA LEU A 319 -28.56 -7.96 -19.96
C LEU A 319 -29.71 -7.76 -18.97
N CYS A 320 -29.48 -7.08 -17.86
CA CYS A 320 -30.53 -6.76 -16.89
C CYS A 320 -31.64 -5.92 -17.52
N ILE A 321 -31.30 -4.86 -18.25
CA ILE A 321 -32.27 -4.03 -18.97
C ILE A 321 -33.06 -4.87 -19.98
N LEU A 322 -32.38 -5.71 -20.75
CA LEU A 322 -33.01 -6.57 -21.76
C LEU A 322 -34.01 -7.54 -21.14
N ILE A 323 -33.63 -8.19 -20.02
CA ILE A 323 -34.53 -9.12 -19.29
C ILE A 323 -35.74 -8.36 -18.74
N LEU A 324 -35.53 -7.18 -18.12
CA LEU A 324 -36.63 -6.36 -17.61
C LEU A 324 -37.59 -5.92 -18.71
N LEU A 325 -37.06 -5.41 -19.84
CA LEU A 325 -37.87 -5.00 -20.99
C LEU A 325 -38.61 -6.20 -21.62
N MET A 326 -37.95 -7.35 -21.72
CA MET A 326 -38.60 -8.60 -22.19
C MET A 326 -39.77 -8.99 -21.29
N PHE A 327 -39.58 -8.93 -19.97
CA PHE A 327 -40.62 -9.26 -19.01
C PHE A 327 -41.83 -8.30 -19.10
N VAL A 328 -41.55 -6.97 -19.18
CA VAL A 328 -42.58 -5.96 -19.37
C VAL A 328 -43.34 -6.18 -20.67
N PHE A 329 -42.66 -6.51 -21.78
CA PHE A 329 -43.26 -6.80 -23.07
C PHE A 329 -44.14 -8.06 -23.01
N LEU A 330 -43.70 -9.13 -22.35
CA LEU A 330 -44.46 -10.37 -22.18
C LEU A 330 -45.77 -10.15 -21.42
N ILE A 331 -45.75 -9.26 -20.40
CA ILE A 331 -46.97 -8.95 -19.59
C ILE A 331 -47.91 -8.06 -20.37
N ASN A 332 -47.44 -6.94 -20.88
CA ASN A 332 -48.25 -5.87 -21.46
C ASN A 332 -48.52 -6.03 -22.99
N ARG A 333 -47.71 -6.83 -23.68
CA ARG A 333 -47.78 -7.10 -25.13
C ARG A 333 -47.98 -5.86 -26.00
N SER A 334 -47.42 -4.72 -25.58
CA SER A 334 -47.59 -3.43 -26.26
C SER A 334 -46.23 -2.78 -26.49
N TRP A 335 -45.83 -2.59 -27.77
CA TRP A 335 -44.61 -1.88 -28.15
C TRP A 335 -44.62 -0.42 -27.68
N ARG A 336 -45.77 0.23 -27.65
CA ARG A 336 -45.90 1.62 -27.20
C ARG A 336 -45.60 1.75 -25.71
N TYR A 337 -46.06 0.78 -24.91
CA TYR A 337 -45.76 0.71 -23.48
C TYR A 337 -44.25 0.56 -23.23
N MET A 338 -43.62 -0.32 -23.98
CA MET A 338 -42.19 -0.58 -23.89
C MET A 338 -41.38 0.66 -24.31
N LEU A 339 -41.75 1.32 -25.40
CA LEU A 339 -41.09 2.57 -25.85
C LEU A 339 -41.14 3.68 -24.78
N ILE A 340 -42.26 3.85 -24.08
CA ILE A 340 -42.37 4.83 -23.00
C ILE A 340 -41.37 4.49 -21.87
N ILE A 341 -41.24 3.24 -21.47
CA ILE A 341 -40.30 2.82 -20.42
C ILE A 341 -38.86 3.04 -20.87
N VAL A 342 -38.48 2.64 -22.08
CA VAL A 342 -37.13 2.82 -22.61
C VAL A 342 -36.78 4.31 -22.64
N PHE A 343 -37.70 5.15 -23.13
CA PHE A 343 -37.47 6.59 -23.21
C PHE A 343 -37.35 7.24 -21.83
N THR A 344 -38.19 6.84 -20.90
CA THR A 344 -38.16 7.28 -19.50
C THR A 344 -36.87 6.87 -18.79
N LEU A 345 -36.42 5.63 -19.00
CA LEU A 345 -35.17 5.10 -18.46
C LEU A 345 -33.97 5.89 -18.98
N THR A 346 -33.93 6.12 -20.32
CA THR A 346 -32.84 6.85 -20.95
C THR A 346 -32.75 8.28 -20.45
N VAL A 347 -33.88 9.00 -20.35
CA VAL A 347 -33.93 10.35 -19.81
C VAL A 347 -33.49 10.38 -18.35
N ASN A 348 -33.88 9.39 -17.55
CA ASN A 348 -33.49 9.30 -16.14
C ASN A 348 -31.95 9.16 -16.01
N VAL A 349 -31.38 8.15 -16.69
CA VAL A 349 -29.93 7.89 -16.61
C VAL A 349 -29.12 9.09 -17.10
N LEU A 350 -29.47 9.65 -18.23
CA LEU A 350 -28.74 10.80 -18.78
C LEU A 350 -28.84 12.05 -17.87
N THR A 351 -30.02 12.33 -17.30
CA THR A 351 -30.17 13.43 -16.35
C THR A 351 -29.41 13.16 -15.04
N ALA A 352 -29.35 11.91 -14.59
CA ALA A 352 -28.59 11.52 -13.42
C ALA A 352 -27.08 11.76 -13.60
N LEU A 353 -26.51 11.44 -14.77
CA LEU A 353 -25.10 11.71 -15.09
C LEU A 353 -24.75 13.20 -14.98
N MET A 354 -25.66 14.09 -15.38
CA MET A 354 -25.48 15.52 -15.18
C MET A 354 -25.37 15.88 -13.68
N ILE A 355 -26.25 15.31 -12.86
CA ILE A 355 -26.23 15.58 -11.40
C ILE A 355 -24.97 14.97 -10.75
N TYR A 356 -24.51 13.79 -11.19
CA TYR A 356 -23.27 13.21 -10.69
C TYR A 356 -22.09 14.11 -10.97
N SER A 357 -22.00 14.67 -12.18
CA SER A 357 -20.95 15.61 -12.55
C SER A 357 -20.99 16.90 -11.72
N LEU A 358 -22.19 17.46 -11.47
CA LEU A 358 -22.37 18.65 -10.63
C LEU A 358 -22.09 18.40 -9.14
N ALA A 359 -22.41 17.21 -8.64
CA ALA A 359 -22.17 16.79 -7.27
C ALA A 359 -20.73 16.32 -7.02
N GLY A 360 -19.88 16.23 -8.05
CA GLY A 360 -18.50 15.74 -7.95
C GLY A 360 -18.40 14.26 -7.58
N LEU A 361 -19.46 13.47 -7.85
CA LEU A 361 -19.44 12.03 -7.55
C LEU A 361 -18.49 11.30 -8.49
N GLN A 362 -17.66 10.44 -7.90
CA GLN A 362 -16.72 9.59 -8.63
C GLN A 362 -17.44 8.33 -9.14
N ILE A 363 -17.15 7.96 -10.40
CA ILE A 363 -17.63 6.69 -10.94
C ILE A 363 -16.59 5.60 -10.65
N HIS A 364 -17.00 4.65 -9.84
CA HIS A 364 -16.22 3.47 -9.48
C HIS A 364 -17.12 2.23 -9.42
N ILE A 365 -16.56 1.06 -9.16
CA ILE A 365 -17.30 -0.21 -9.18
C ILE A 365 -18.58 -0.16 -8.33
N TYR A 366 -18.54 0.46 -7.15
CA TYR A 366 -19.73 0.53 -6.28
C TYR A 366 -20.80 1.48 -6.83
N THR A 367 -20.42 2.63 -7.39
CA THR A 367 -21.37 3.56 -8.00
C THR A 367 -22.05 2.94 -9.22
N LEU A 368 -21.31 2.18 -10.04
CA LEU A 368 -21.87 1.44 -11.17
C LEU A 368 -22.83 0.33 -10.72
N ALA A 369 -22.51 -0.37 -9.63
CA ALA A 369 -23.44 -1.30 -9.02
C ALA A 369 -24.71 -0.60 -8.53
N GLY A 370 -24.58 0.60 -7.93
CA GLY A 370 -25.69 1.46 -7.52
C GLY A 370 -26.58 1.88 -8.70
N ILE A 371 -25.97 2.27 -9.84
CA ILE A 371 -26.69 2.57 -11.08
C ILE A 371 -27.48 1.34 -11.51
N THR A 372 -26.85 0.16 -11.57
CA THR A 372 -27.51 -1.09 -12.01
C THR A 372 -28.70 -1.45 -11.11
N VAL A 373 -28.55 -1.33 -9.79
CA VAL A 373 -29.64 -1.57 -8.83
C VAL A 373 -30.77 -0.57 -9.01
N SER A 374 -30.43 0.72 -9.18
CA SER A 374 -31.42 1.78 -9.34
C SER A 374 -32.27 1.64 -10.59
N LEU A 375 -31.75 1.02 -11.68
CA LEU A 375 -32.51 0.80 -12.92
C LEU A 375 -33.79 -0.05 -12.69
N GLY A 376 -33.70 -1.09 -11.84
CA GLY A 376 -34.88 -1.86 -11.44
C GLY A 376 -35.91 -1.00 -10.74
N ILE A 377 -35.50 -0.17 -9.77
CA ILE A 377 -36.40 0.69 -9.00
C ILE A 377 -37.02 1.79 -9.89
N ILE A 378 -36.27 2.34 -10.84
CA ILE A 378 -36.76 3.33 -11.81
C ILE A 378 -37.86 2.73 -12.69
N ILE A 379 -37.68 1.49 -13.14
CA ILE A 379 -38.68 0.79 -13.98
C ILE A 379 -39.95 0.54 -13.17
N ASP A 380 -39.86 0.11 -11.92
CA ASP A 380 -41.01 -0.15 -11.05
C ASP A 380 -41.87 1.11 -10.85
N THR A 381 -41.22 2.24 -10.52
CA THR A 381 -41.93 3.52 -10.37
C THR A 381 -42.59 3.96 -11.67
N SER A 382 -41.95 3.74 -12.79
CA SER A 382 -42.48 4.08 -14.11
C SER A 382 -43.67 3.20 -14.49
N ILE A 383 -43.63 1.90 -14.24
CA ILE A 383 -44.73 0.96 -14.52
C ILE A 383 -45.97 1.34 -13.76
N VAL A 384 -45.83 1.59 -12.44
CA VAL A 384 -46.97 1.95 -11.57
C VAL A 384 -47.65 3.23 -12.06
N MET A 385 -46.85 4.27 -12.45
CA MET A 385 -47.40 5.51 -12.94
C MET A 385 -48.05 5.37 -14.32
N ILE A 386 -47.42 4.63 -15.23
CA ILE A 386 -47.97 4.36 -16.59
C ILE A 386 -49.32 3.61 -16.48
N ASP A 387 -49.39 2.58 -15.65
CA ASP A 387 -50.56 1.77 -15.50
C ASP A 387 -51.72 2.55 -14.87
N HIS A 388 -51.41 3.31 -13.80
CA HIS A 388 -52.42 4.16 -13.17
C HIS A 388 -52.94 5.27 -14.14
N TYR A 389 -52.02 5.96 -14.82
CA TYR A 389 -52.42 7.03 -15.75
C TYR A 389 -53.17 6.50 -16.99
N ALA A 390 -52.85 5.31 -17.45
CA ALA A 390 -53.54 4.65 -18.54
C ALA A 390 -55.03 4.36 -18.19
N HIS A 391 -55.32 4.08 -16.90
CA HIS A 391 -56.69 3.75 -16.42
C HIS A 391 -57.49 4.95 -16.00
N PHE A 392 -56.88 5.85 -15.20
CA PHE A 392 -57.59 6.94 -14.50
C PHE A 392 -57.28 8.33 -15.05
N LYS A 393 -56.23 8.50 -15.86
CA LYS A 393 -55.77 9.79 -16.39
C LYS A 393 -55.55 10.85 -15.31
N ASP A 394 -55.26 10.43 -14.07
CA ASP A 394 -54.94 11.31 -12.94
C ASP A 394 -53.55 10.94 -12.36
N ARG A 395 -53.06 11.75 -11.43
CA ARG A 395 -51.70 11.56 -10.81
C ARG A 395 -51.78 11.06 -9.37
N LYS A 396 -52.90 10.49 -8.97
CA LYS A 396 -53.15 10.10 -7.57
C LYS A 396 -52.30 8.91 -7.07
N ALA A 397 -51.62 8.20 -7.97
CA ALA A 397 -50.64 7.18 -7.60
C ALA A 397 -49.37 7.75 -6.99
N PHE A 398 -49.09 9.05 -7.22
CA PHE A 398 -47.80 9.65 -6.80
C PHE A 398 -47.51 9.55 -5.30
N PRO A 399 -48.45 9.82 -4.36
CA PRO A 399 -48.18 9.66 -2.92
C PRO A 399 -47.73 8.24 -2.54
N SER A 400 -48.29 7.21 -3.18
CA SER A 400 -47.91 5.81 -2.93
C SER A 400 -46.50 5.51 -3.43
N ILE A 401 -46.15 6.05 -4.61
CA ILE A 401 -44.82 5.93 -5.18
C ILE A 401 -43.80 6.69 -4.31
N LEU A 402 -44.14 7.90 -3.86
CA LEU A 402 -43.29 8.71 -2.97
C LEU A 402 -43.03 8.00 -1.64
N SER A 403 -44.06 7.41 -1.02
CA SER A 403 -43.87 6.70 0.26
C SER A 403 -43.00 5.46 0.11
N ALA A 404 -43.15 4.70 -0.98
CA ALA A 404 -42.29 3.57 -1.28
C ALA A 404 -40.83 3.99 -1.50
N ALA A 405 -40.61 5.07 -2.24
CA ALA A 405 -39.27 5.65 -2.45
C ALA A 405 -38.67 6.16 -1.13
N ALA A 406 -39.43 6.85 -0.30
CA ALA A 406 -38.98 7.36 0.99
C ALA A 406 -38.55 6.24 1.95
N THR A 407 -39.27 5.11 1.98
CA THR A 407 -38.84 3.93 2.76
C THR A 407 -37.53 3.34 2.28
N THR A 408 -37.33 3.27 0.96
CA THR A 408 -36.07 2.78 0.36
C THR A 408 -34.90 3.71 0.70
N VAL A 409 -35.09 5.03 0.57
CA VAL A 409 -34.07 6.03 0.96
C VAL A 409 -33.77 5.93 2.45
N GLY A 410 -34.80 5.81 3.31
CA GLY A 410 -34.64 5.66 4.76
C GLY A 410 -33.83 4.41 5.12
N ALA A 411 -34.06 3.28 4.45
CA ALA A 411 -33.30 2.07 4.65
C ALA A 411 -31.83 2.23 4.23
N LEU A 412 -31.57 2.89 3.10
CA LEU A 412 -30.20 3.14 2.63
C LEU A 412 -29.42 4.11 3.53
N MET A 413 -30.08 5.09 4.12
CA MET A 413 -29.46 6.04 5.06
C MET A 413 -28.89 5.36 6.32
N MET A 414 -29.32 4.15 6.66
CA MET A 414 -28.73 3.37 7.77
C MET A 414 -27.25 3.09 7.58
N VAL A 415 -26.76 3.06 6.33
CA VAL A 415 -25.33 2.87 6.03
C VAL A 415 -24.47 4.06 6.53
N LEU A 416 -25.07 5.24 6.69
CA LEU A 416 -24.35 6.40 7.25
C LEU A 416 -23.97 6.20 8.74
N LEU A 417 -24.54 5.20 9.41
CA LEU A 417 -24.24 4.82 10.79
C LEU A 417 -23.12 3.79 10.89
N LEU A 418 -22.64 3.26 9.76
CA LEU A 418 -21.52 2.32 9.73
C LEU A 418 -20.20 2.98 10.14
N PRO A 419 -19.21 2.18 10.61
CA PRO A 419 -17.85 2.65 10.84
C PRO A 419 -17.27 3.34 9.60
N GLU A 420 -16.39 4.31 9.81
CA GLU A 420 -15.91 5.19 8.73
C GLU A 420 -15.26 4.44 7.55
N LYS A 421 -14.57 3.34 7.83
CA LYS A 421 -13.88 2.56 6.80
C LYS A 421 -14.85 1.93 5.80
N GLU A 422 -15.93 1.32 6.29
CA GLU A 422 -16.98 0.70 5.47
C GLU A 422 -17.87 1.76 4.83
N LYS A 423 -18.16 2.82 5.58
CA LYS A 423 -18.95 3.97 5.11
C LYS A 423 -18.31 4.64 3.89
N ALA A 424 -17.00 4.86 3.89
CA ALA A 424 -16.29 5.53 2.80
C ALA A 424 -16.51 4.83 1.45
N ASN A 425 -16.60 3.50 1.45
CA ASN A 425 -16.82 2.72 0.22
C ASN A 425 -18.26 2.75 -0.28
N LEU A 426 -19.23 2.99 0.60
CA LEU A 426 -20.66 2.85 0.30
C LEU A 426 -21.41 4.17 0.16
N VAL A 427 -20.79 5.30 0.56
CA VAL A 427 -21.46 6.61 0.52
C VAL A 427 -21.85 6.99 -0.90
N ASP A 428 -20.93 6.87 -1.86
CA ASP A 428 -21.21 7.21 -3.25
C ASP A 428 -22.24 6.28 -3.89
N PHE A 429 -22.22 4.99 -3.54
CA PHE A 429 -23.24 4.02 -3.91
C PHE A 429 -24.64 4.47 -3.47
N ILE A 430 -24.78 4.95 -2.23
CA ILE A 430 -26.06 5.41 -1.69
C ILE A 430 -26.51 6.67 -2.40
N TRP A 431 -25.62 7.66 -2.56
CA TRP A 431 -25.97 8.91 -3.22
C TRP A 431 -26.42 8.69 -4.65
N VAL A 432 -25.79 7.77 -5.38
CA VAL A 432 -26.20 7.39 -6.73
C VAL A 432 -27.64 6.85 -6.73
N ILE A 433 -27.99 5.95 -5.81
CA ILE A 433 -29.35 5.42 -5.75
C ILE A 433 -30.36 6.48 -5.32
N VAL A 434 -30.04 7.32 -4.34
CA VAL A 434 -30.91 8.40 -3.85
C VAL A 434 -31.18 9.41 -4.98
N ILE A 435 -30.15 9.81 -5.72
CA ILE A 435 -30.30 10.74 -6.86
C ILE A 435 -31.18 10.11 -7.94
N ASN A 436 -30.91 8.87 -8.34
CA ASN A 436 -31.71 8.14 -9.34
C ASN A 436 -33.16 7.99 -8.91
N LEU A 437 -33.41 7.68 -7.65
CA LEU A 437 -34.75 7.54 -7.11
C LEU A 437 -35.47 8.88 -7.07
N GLY A 438 -34.82 9.96 -6.64
CA GLY A 438 -35.38 11.31 -6.64
C GLY A 438 -35.74 11.79 -8.06
N LEU A 439 -34.84 11.55 -9.01
CA LEU A 439 -35.12 11.84 -10.44
C LEU A 439 -36.26 11.00 -10.99
N SER A 440 -36.32 9.73 -10.64
CA SER A 440 -37.40 8.83 -11.08
C SER A 440 -38.77 9.31 -10.60
N LEU A 441 -38.86 9.87 -9.39
CA LEU A 441 -40.09 10.50 -8.88
C LEU A 441 -40.50 11.73 -9.70
N LEU A 442 -39.54 12.64 -10.00
CA LEU A 442 -39.79 13.82 -10.81
C LEU A 442 -40.25 13.44 -12.24
N ILE A 443 -39.55 12.46 -12.84
CA ILE A 443 -39.85 11.97 -14.19
C ILE A 443 -41.22 11.28 -14.21
N SER A 444 -41.54 10.46 -13.21
CA SER A 444 -42.84 9.80 -13.09
C SER A 444 -43.99 10.80 -12.96
N TYR A 445 -43.79 11.89 -12.22
CA TYR A 445 -44.83 12.88 -11.99
C TYR A 445 -45.03 13.86 -13.17
N LEU A 446 -43.93 14.31 -13.79
CA LEU A 446 -43.97 15.35 -14.79
C LEU A 446 -43.91 14.81 -16.24
N PHE A 447 -43.00 13.87 -16.49
CA PHE A 447 -42.66 13.45 -17.83
C PHE A 447 -43.51 12.31 -18.36
N ILE A 448 -43.82 11.29 -17.56
CA ILE A 448 -44.63 10.13 -17.97
C ILE A 448 -46.03 10.58 -18.44
N PRO A 449 -46.81 11.39 -17.68
CA PRO A 449 -48.12 11.83 -18.12
C PRO A 449 -48.06 12.60 -19.45
N SER A 450 -47.11 13.52 -19.59
CA SER A 450 -46.94 14.29 -20.82
C SER A 450 -46.59 13.40 -22.04
N LEU A 451 -45.72 12.39 -21.81
CA LEU A 451 -45.34 11.45 -22.88
C LEU A 451 -46.51 10.56 -23.30
N MET A 452 -47.38 10.16 -22.34
CA MET A 452 -48.57 9.34 -22.61
C MET A 452 -49.66 10.08 -23.39
N GLU A 453 -49.70 11.41 -23.39
CA GLU A 453 -50.55 12.21 -24.26
C GLU A 453 -50.12 12.12 -25.72
N TYR A 454 -48.79 12.08 -25.97
CA TYR A 454 -48.25 11.90 -27.32
C TYR A 454 -48.31 10.47 -27.82
N ILE A 455 -48.09 9.51 -26.91
CA ILE A 455 -48.07 8.09 -27.24
C ILE A 455 -49.22 7.39 -26.48
N PRO A 456 -50.43 7.41 -26.97
CA PRO A 456 -51.56 6.85 -26.23
C PRO A 456 -51.43 5.35 -26.09
N VAL A 457 -51.38 4.88 -24.83
CA VAL A 457 -51.40 3.47 -24.50
C VAL A 457 -52.86 3.07 -24.28
N LYS A 458 -53.32 2.09 -25.04
CA LYS A 458 -54.69 1.56 -24.85
C LYS A 458 -54.68 0.74 -23.59
N SER A 459 -55.51 1.11 -22.62
CA SER A 459 -55.79 0.30 -21.44
C SER A 459 -56.40 -1.06 -21.89
N SER A 460 -55.77 -2.15 -21.58
CA SER A 460 -56.24 -3.51 -21.91
C SER A 460 -57.54 -3.92 -21.17
N GLY A 461 -58.16 -3.00 -20.41
CA GLY A 461 -59.27 -3.31 -19.51
C GLY A 461 -60.60 -2.64 -19.81
N ALA A 462 -60.66 -1.52 -20.54
CA ALA A 462 -61.94 -0.81 -20.76
C ALA A 462 -62.51 -1.17 -22.11
N GLY A 463 -63.46 -2.07 -22.19
CA GLY A 463 -64.32 -2.30 -23.31
C GLY A 463 -64.03 -3.48 -24.22
N ALA A 464 -63.00 -4.29 -23.98
CA ALA A 464 -62.81 -5.53 -24.72
C ALA A 464 -63.76 -6.61 -24.16
N VAL A 465 -64.73 -6.99 -24.92
CA VAL A 465 -65.57 -8.21 -24.67
C VAL A 465 -64.59 -9.37 -24.48
N ARG A 466 -64.35 -9.76 -23.24
CA ARG A 466 -63.47 -10.88 -22.91
C ARG A 466 -64.07 -12.16 -23.47
N SER A 467 -63.37 -12.89 -24.31
CA SER A 467 -63.80 -14.18 -24.81
C SER A 467 -64.21 -15.10 -23.65
N PRO A 468 -65.29 -15.88 -23.76
CA PRO A 468 -65.84 -16.72 -22.68
C PRO A 468 -64.75 -17.70 -22.16
N HIS A 469 -63.80 -18.13 -23.00
CA HIS A 469 -62.68 -18.96 -22.62
C HIS A 469 -61.67 -18.28 -21.66
N LYS A 470 -61.38 -16.99 -21.83
CA LYS A 470 -60.56 -16.21 -20.93
C LYS A 470 -61.23 -16.01 -19.57
N VAL A 471 -62.53 -15.71 -19.56
CA VAL A 471 -63.30 -15.55 -18.31
C VAL A 471 -63.33 -16.87 -17.52
N ARG A 472 -63.58 -18.01 -18.16
CA ARG A 472 -63.55 -19.32 -17.51
C ARG A 472 -62.16 -19.67 -16.93
N ARG A 473 -61.10 -19.31 -17.65
CA ARG A 473 -59.75 -19.53 -17.15
C ARG A 473 -59.43 -18.68 -15.90
N ILE A 474 -59.84 -17.41 -15.90
CA ILE A 474 -59.69 -16.50 -14.76
C ILE A 474 -60.49 -17.02 -13.56
N LEU A 475 -61.75 -17.42 -13.76
CA LEU A 475 -62.58 -17.97 -12.70
C LEU A 475 -62.02 -19.28 -12.11
N ARG A 476 -61.44 -20.18 -12.94
CA ARG A 476 -60.71 -21.35 -12.43
C ARG A 476 -59.50 -20.98 -11.61
N TRP A 477 -58.70 -20.02 -12.06
CA TRP A 477 -57.54 -19.53 -11.31
C TRP A 477 -57.97 -18.88 -9.99
N ASN A 478 -59.01 -18.06 -9.98
CA ASN A 478 -59.53 -17.45 -8.75
C ASN A 478 -60.06 -18.52 -7.80
N GLY A 479 -60.76 -19.54 -8.32
CA GLY A 479 -61.19 -20.66 -7.50
C GLY A 479 -60.06 -21.47 -6.88
N PHE A 480 -59.04 -21.76 -7.68
CA PHE A 480 -57.83 -22.44 -7.21
C PHE A 480 -57.09 -21.56 -6.15
N TYR A 481 -56.94 -20.28 -6.40
CA TYR A 481 -56.29 -19.36 -5.48
C TYR A 481 -57.07 -19.19 -4.18
N ALA A 482 -58.41 -19.10 -4.24
CA ALA A 482 -59.25 -19.03 -3.03
C ALA A 482 -59.15 -20.34 -2.22
N SER A 483 -59.12 -21.50 -2.89
CA SER A 483 -58.92 -22.78 -2.23
C SER A 483 -57.55 -22.89 -1.59
N TYR A 484 -56.51 -22.44 -2.31
CA TYR A 484 -55.13 -22.42 -1.80
C TYR A 484 -55.00 -21.52 -0.56
N ILE A 485 -55.57 -20.29 -0.59
CA ILE A 485 -55.60 -19.42 0.58
C ILE A 485 -56.38 -20.03 1.73
N GLY A 486 -57.58 -20.58 1.45
CA GLY A 486 -58.38 -21.24 2.48
C GLY A 486 -57.67 -22.42 3.15
N TRP A 487 -56.96 -23.22 2.33
CA TRP A 487 -56.08 -24.29 2.83
C TRP A 487 -54.92 -23.73 3.64
N GLY A 488 -54.24 -22.67 3.15
CA GLY A 488 -53.10 -22.01 3.81
C GLY A 488 -53.49 -21.40 5.17
N VAL A 489 -54.62 -20.71 5.28
CA VAL A 489 -55.12 -20.18 6.56
C VAL A 489 -55.40 -21.31 7.56
N ARG A 490 -55.94 -22.44 7.10
CA ARG A 490 -56.24 -23.62 7.94
C ARG A 490 -54.94 -24.33 8.37
N HIS A 491 -53.90 -24.34 7.50
CA HIS A 491 -52.63 -25.05 7.72
C HIS A 491 -51.47 -24.05 7.84
N ARG A 492 -51.66 -22.93 8.51
CA ARG A 492 -50.61 -21.87 8.67
C ARG A 492 -49.28 -22.37 9.19
N TRP A 493 -49.30 -23.42 10.01
CA TRP A 493 -48.07 -24.07 10.52
C TRP A 493 -47.20 -24.69 9.44
N VAL A 494 -47.79 -25.14 8.32
CA VAL A 494 -47.04 -25.68 7.17
C VAL A 494 -46.15 -24.62 6.54
N TYR A 495 -46.63 -23.37 6.45
CA TYR A 495 -45.82 -22.27 5.93
C TYR A 495 -44.71 -21.90 6.88
N ILE A 496 -44.94 -21.91 8.18
CA ILE A 496 -43.92 -21.70 9.21
C ILE A 496 -42.84 -22.79 9.12
N LEU A 497 -43.28 -24.05 9.01
CA LEU A 497 -42.37 -25.18 8.87
C LEU A 497 -41.56 -25.08 7.57
N LEU A 498 -42.22 -24.77 6.46
CA LEU A 498 -41.57 -24.61 5.16
C LEU A 498 -40.55 -23.43 5.18
N PHE A 499 -40.91 -22.35 5.87
CA PHE A 499 -39.99 -21.20 6.07
C PHE A 499 -38.76 -21.62 6.91
N ILE A 500 -38.96 -22.34 8.01
CA ILE A 500 -37.88 -22.85 8.85
C ILE A 500 -37.00 -23.84 8.05
N VAL A 501 -37.59 -24.71 7.23
CA VAL A 501 -36.81 -25.63 6.39
C VAL A 501 -36.06 -24.93 5.28
N ALA A 502 -36.66 -23.90 4.66
CA ALA A 502 -36.03 -23.16 3.58
C ALA A 502 -34.87 -22.25 4.06
N PHE A 503 -35.12 -21.51 5.13
CA PHE A 503 -34.13 -20.56 5.67
C PHE A 503 -33.18 -21.17 6.71
N GLY A 504 -33.68 -22.17 7.44
CA GLY A 504 -32.97 -22.82 8.53
C GLY A 504 -33.02 -22.03 9.84
N ILE A 505 -32.63 -22.68 10.92
CA ILE A 505 -32.45 -22.07 12.23
C ILE A 505 -30.95 -21.75 12.36
N PRO A 506 -30.53 -20.55 12.83
CA PRO A 506 -29.12 -20.14 12.88
C PRO A 506 -28.34 -20.84 14.01
N LEU A 507 -28.44 -22.19 14.11
CA LEU A 507 -27.69 -22.98 15.08
C LEU A 507 -26.18 -22.92 14.84
N CYS A 508 -25.77 -22.78 13.60
CA CYS A 508 -24.34 -22.69 13.23
C CYS A 508 -23.62 -21.44 13.80
N VAL A 509 -24.34 -20.43 14.27
CA VAL A 509 -23.79 -19.21 14.90
C VAL A 509 -23.62 -19.41 16.41
N LEU A 510 -24.25 -20.40 17.01
CA LEU A 510 -24.18 -20.63 18.45
C LEU A 510 -22.82 -21.20 18.85
N PRO A 511 -22.13 -20.60 19.84
CA PRO A 511 -20.89 -21.12 20.38
C PRO A 511 -21.11 -22.47 21.06
N SER A 512 -20.05 -23.21 21.27
CA SER A 512 -20.12 -24.55 21.88
C SER A 512 -20.66 -24.53 23.32
N ARG A 513 -20.53 -23.44 24.04
CA ARG A 513 -21.14 -23.15 25.34
C ARG A 513 -21.31 -21.66 25.50
N LEU A 514 -22.53 -21.18 25.71
CA LEU A 514 -22.85 -19.79 25.99
C LEU A 514 -22.43 -19.37 27.39
N SER A 515 -22.49 -20.29 28.36
CA SER A 515 -22.11 -20.07 29.75
C SER A 515 -20.64 -19.69 29.93
N ASP A 516 -19.77 -20.15 29.03
CA ASP A 516 -18.34 -19.83 29.08
C ASP A 516 -18.02 -18.37 28.73
N PHE A 517 -18.89 -17.72 27.99
CA PHE A 517 -18.74 -16.30 27.61
C PHE A 517 -19.32 -15.31 28.63
N LYS A 518 -20.24 -15.72 29.52
CA LYS A 518 -20.88 -14.84 30.50
C LYS A 518 -20.81 -15.43 31.91
N LYS A 519 -19.67 -15.31 32.54
CA LYS A 519 -19.49 -15.82 33.93
C LYS A 519 -20.31 -15.13 35.01
N SER A 520 -20.86 -13.92 34.79
CA SER A 520 -21.52 -13.17 35.87
C SER A 520 -23.04 -13.00 35.73
N THR A 521 -23.65 -13.30 34.57
CA THR A 521 -25.09 -13.02 34.36
C THR A 521 -25.73 -14.02 33.37
N ALA A 522 -25.60 -15.33 33.62
CA ALA A 522 -26.25 -16.32 32.78
C ALA A 522 -27.76 -16.30 33.02
N SER A 523 -28.52 -15.84 32.03
CA SER A 523 -29.99 -15.84 32.03
C SER A 523 -30.51 -17.28 32.04
N ARG A 524 -31.76 -17.44 32.48
CA ARG A 524 -32.48 -18.74 32.35
C ARG A 524 -32.54 -19.24 30.90
N PHE A 525 -32.56 -18.31 29.95
CA PHE A 525 -32.50 -18.60 28.51
C PHE A 525 -31.15 -19.14 28.05
N ASP A 526 -30.05 -18.61 28.57
CA ASP A 526 -28.69 -19.07 28.25
C ASP A 526 -28.46 -20.51 28.74
N LYS A 527 -28.95 -20.82 29.94
CA LYS A 527 -28.94 -22.20 30.50
C LYS A 527 -29.77 -23.19 29.71
N PHE A 528 -30.93 -22.74 29.14
CA PHE A 528 -31.77 -23.57 28.30
C PHE A 528 -31.07 -23.87 26.96
N ILE A 529 -30.43 -22.89 26.33
CA ILE A 529 -29.67 -23.07 25.10
C ILE A 529 -28.47 -23.99 25.34
N ASP A 530 -27.72 -23.79 26.42
CA ASP A 530 -26.61 -24.66 26.79
C ASP A 530 -27.05 -26.13 26.96
N LYS A 531 -28.26 -26.38 27.52
CA LYS A 531 -28.82 -27.73 27.66
C LYS A 531 -29.13 -28.39 26.32
N ILE A 532 -29.51 -27.58 25.29
CA ILE A 532 -29.76 -28.07 23.93
C ILE A 532 -28.41 -28.32 23.23
N VAL A 533 -27.46 -27.40 23.34
CA VAL A 533 -26.16 -27.48 22.64
C VAL A 533 -25.28 -28.58 23.21
N THR A 534 -25.36 -28.86 24.51
CA THR A 534 -24.60 -29.94 25.21
C THR A 534 -25.33 -31.28 25.21
N TRP A 535 -26.51 -31.40 24.56
CA TRP A 535 -27.23 -32.68 24.47
C TRP A 535 -26.42 -33.68 23.62
N LYS A 536 -26.10 -34.83 24.19
CA LYS A 536 -25.19 -35.84 23.61
C LYS A 536 -25.45 -36.17 22.12
N PRO A 537 -26.70 -36.41 21.65
CA PRO A 537 -26.98 -36.70 20.26
C PRO A 537 -26.73 -35.51 19.32
N TYR A 538 -26.87 -34.29 19.83
CA TYR A 538 -26.54 -33.06 19.07
C TYR A 538 -25.04 -32.85 19.01
N ASP A 539 -24.35 -32.94 20.12
CA ASP A 539 -22.89 -32.68 20.21
C ASP A 539 -22.08 -33.68 19.37
N SER A 540 -22.45 -34.99 19.41
CA SER A 540 -21.76 -36.02 18.61
C SER A 540 -21.97 -35.87 17.08
N ASN A 541 -23.11 -35.34 16.66
CA ASN A 541 -23.45 -35.16 15.23
C ASN A 541 -23.59 -33.70 14.82
N ARG A 542 -23.02 -32.78 15.58
CA ARG A 542 -23.18 -31.34 15.43
C ARG A 542 -22.92 -30.86 13.98
N GLN A 543 -21.87 -31.33 13.34
CA GLN A 543 -21.53 -30.91 11.97
C GLN A 543 -22.61 -31.29 10.94
N VAL A 544 -23.24 -32.43 11.11
CA VAL A 544 -24.31 -32.90 10.21
C VAL A 544 -25.62 -32.20 10.52
N ILE A 545 -25.98 -32.08 11.80
CA ILE A 545 -27.22 -31.44 12.25
C ILE A 545 -27.19 -29.94 11.90
N ASP A 546 -26.10 -29.24 12.16
CA ASP A 546 -25.92 -27.83 11.80
C ASP A 546 -26.00 -27.61 10.28
N LYS A 547 -25.46 -28.53 9.49
CA LYS A 547 -25.55 -28.44 8.02
C LYS A 547 -26.97 -28.63 7.50
N VAL A 548 -27.75 -29.52 8.10
CA VAL A 548 -29.12 -29.80 7.68
C VAL A 548 -30.12 -28.78 8.24
N VAL A 549 -30.02 -28.42 9.52
CA VAL A 549 -30.98 -27.54 10.20
C VAL A 549 -30.72 -26.07 9.86
N SER A 550 -29.46 -25.65 9.64
CA SER A 550 -29.16 -24.28 9.22
C SER A 550 -29.41 -24.01 7.73
N SER A 551 -29.66 -25.04 6.91
CA SER A 551 -30.06 -24.93 5.50
C SER A 551 -29.37 -23.78 4.73
N SER A 552 -30.15 -22.89 4.08
CA SER A 552 -29.60 -21.75 3.32
C SER A 552 -28.91 -20.70 4.19
N PHE A 553 -29.37 -20.51 5.44
CA PHE A 553 -28.68 -19.59 6.37
C PHE A 553 -27.27 -20.08 6.73
N GLY A 554 -27.08 -21.37 6.96
CA GLY A 554 -25.77 -21.96 7.23
C GLY A 554 -24.79 -21.84 6.05
N LEU A 555 -25.30 -22.00 4.81
CA LEU A 555 -24.54 -21.78 3.59
C LEU A 555 -24.14 -20.31 3.44
N PHE A 556 -25.04 -19.39 3.70
CA PHE A 556 -24.80 -17.95 3.66
C PHE A 556 -23.76 -17.53 4.72
N TYR A 557 -23.91 -17.96 5.96
CA TYR A 557 -22.96 -17.64 7.05
C TYR A 557 -21.56 -18.19 6.80
N LYS A 558 -21.47 -19.41 6.26
CA LYS A 558 -20.19 -20.03 5.88
C LYS A 558 -19.53 -19.32 4.71
N SER A 559 -20.34 -18.85 3.77
CA SER A 559 -19.90 -18.02 2.64
C SER A 559 -19.40 -16.65 3.11
N LEU A 560 -20.09 -15.99 4.03
CA LEU A 560 -19.68 -14.71 4.63
C LEU A 560 -18.32 -14.80 5.35
N ASN A 561 -18.10 -15.87 6.12
CA ASN A 561 -16.83 -16.07 6.82
C ASN A 561 -15.67 -16.48 5.91
N ARG A 562 -15.95 -16.96 4.70
CA ARG A 562 -14.93 -17.33 3.70
C ARG A 562 -14.65 -16.23 2.69
N SER A 563 -15.59 -15.31 2.46
CA SER A 563 -15.40 -14.23 1.53
C SER A 563 -14.67 -13.08 2.21
N ASN A 564 -13.38 -12.95 1.95
CA ASN A 564 -12.78 -11.62 1.89
C ASN A 564 -13.51 -10.90 0.75
N PHE A 565 -14.45 -10.02 1.08
CA PHE A 565 -15.35 -9.31 0.16
C PHE A 565 -14.60 -8.41 -0.85
N TYR A 566 -13.28 -8.31 -0.72
CA TYR A 566 -12.40 -7.41 -1.46
C TYR A 566 -11.11 -8.10 -1.93
N ARG A 567 -11.22 -9.30 -2.50
CA ARG A 567 -10.15 -9.74 -3.38
C ARG A 567 -10.45 -9.15 -4.76
N GLU A 568 -9.57 -8.25 -5.22
CA GLU A 568 -9.35 -8.07 -6.64
C GLU A 568 -9.24 -9.47 -7.26
N PRO A 569 -9.78 -9.70 -8.47
CA PRO A 569 -9.39 -10.85 -9.24
C PRO A 569 -7.90 -10.68 -9.56
N GLU A 570 -7.05 -10.92 -8.56
CA GLU A 570 -5.62 -11.01 -8.76
C GLU A 570 -5.39 -12.17 -9.71
N LYS A 571 -4.77 -11.87 -10.86
CA LYS A 571 -4.11 -12.93 -11.64
C LYS A 571 -3.35 -13.78 -10.63
N LYS A 572 -3.57 -15.09 -10.66
CA LYS A 572 -2.86 -15.97 -9.72
C LYS A 572 -1.37 -15.77 -9.92
N ARG A 573 -0.72 -15.26 -8.89
CA ARG A 573 0.72 -15.03 -8.85
C ARG A 573 1.34 -15.93 -7.80
N LEU A 574 2.50 -16.50 -8.11
CA LEU A 574 3.33 -17.12 -7.10
C LEU A 574 4.32 -16.08 -6.60
N ILE A 575 4.30 -15.82 -5.30
CA ILE A 575 5.19 -14.84 -4.65
C ILE A 575 6.21 -15.63 -3.82
N ILE A 576 7.49 -15.42 -4.12
CA ILE A 576 8.61 -16.04 -3.43
C ILE A 576 9.39 -14.92 -2.77
N ASN A 577 9.38 -14.88 -1.45
CA ASN A 577 10.18 -13.94 -0.68
C ASN A 577 11.41 -14.64 -0.13
N ALA A 578 12.54 -13.95 -0.14
CA ALA A 578 13.79 -14.41 0.42
C ALA A 578 14.44 -13.34 1.30
N GLY A 579 15.12 -13.75 2.37
CA GLY A 579 15.86 -12.84 3.24
C GLY A 579 16.97 -13.57 3.98
N MET A 580 18.08 -12.88 4.22
CA MET A 580 19.23 -13.42 4.95
C MET A 580 19.30 -12.87 6.36
N LEU A 581 20.20 -13.41 7.16
CA LEU A 581 20.43 -12.96 8.52
C LEU A 581 21.18 -11.62 8.51
N GLU A 582 21.08 -10.92 9.62
CA GLU A 582 21.88 -9.70 9.83
C GLU A 582 23.39 -9.99 9.76
N GLY A 583 24.12 -9.06 9.14
CA GLY A 583 25.52 -9.21 8.80
C GLY A 583 25.78 -9.73 7.40
N CYS A 584 24.74 -10.16 6.69
CA CYS A 584 24.84 -10.48 5.25
C CYS A 584 24.73 -9.22 4.39
N THR A 585 25.21 -9.30 3.17
CA THR A 585 25.14 -8.20 2.19
C THR A 585 23.99 -8.43 1.19
N VAL A 586 23.56 -7.35 0.54
CA VAL A 586 22.58 -7.41 -0.55
C VAL A 586 23.10 -8.30 -1.70
N ASN A 587 24.42 -8.26 -1.95
CA ASN A 587 25.06 -9.09 -2.99
C ASN A 587 24.94 -10.58 -2.69
N GLN A 588 25.14 -10.99 -1.41
CA GLN A 588 24.99 -12.38 -1.01
C GLN A 588 23.56 -12.89 -1.20
N LEU A 589 22.56 -12.08 -0.78
CA LEU A 589 21.16 -12.42 -1.03
C LEU A 589 20.87 -12.49 -2.54
N ASN A 590 21.41 -11.57 -3.32
CA ASN A 590 21.27 -11.53 -4.76
C ASN A 590 21.80 -12.80 -5.45
N GLU A 591 22.93 -13.37 -5.01
CA GLU A 591 23.45 -14.63 -5.54
C GLU A 591 22.49 -15.80 -5.31
N VAL A 592 21.94 -15.88 -4.09
CA VAL A 592 20.96 -16.92 -3.74
C VAL A 592 19.67 -16.75 -4.55
N VAL A 593 19.21 -15.54 -4.73
CA VAL A 593 18.02 -15.21 -5.53
C VAL A 593 18.25 -15.55 -7.01
N ARG A 594 19.44 -15.29 -7.57
CA ARG A 594 19.81 -15.68 -8.94
C ARG A 594 19.72 -17.18 -9.17
N ALA A 595 20.07 -18.00 -8.19
CA ALA A 595 19.91 -19.44 -8.30
C ALA A 595 18.43 -19.85 -8.47
N MET A 596 17.52 -19.17 -7.78
CA MET A 596 16.07 -19.37 -7.94
C MET A 596 15.58 -18.88 -9.30
N GLU A 597 16.04 -17.72 -9.77
CA GLU A 597 15.71 -17.20 -11.11
C GLU A 597 16.12 -18.18 -12.23
N ASN A 598 17.34 -18.72 -12.15
CA ASN A 598 17.84 -19.72 -13.07
C ASN A 598 17.01 -21.02 -13.05
N TYR A 599 16.39 -21.33 -11.91
CA TYR A 599 15.46 -22.45 -11.83
C TYR A 599 14.13 -22.12 -12.49
N LEU A 600 13.57 -20.95 -12.23
CA LEU A 600 12.30 -20.50 -12.81
C LEU A 600 12.36 -20.32 -14.32
N SER A 601 13.50 -19.93 -14.88
CA SER A 601 13.69 -19.75 -16.33
C SER A 601 13.56 -21.04 -17.16
N LYS A 602 13.53 -22.22 -16.51
CA LYS A 602 13.37 -23.51 -17.17
C LYS A 602 11.92 -23.86 -17.54
N PHE A 603 10.95 -23.10 -17.05
CA PHE A 603 9.53 -23.38 -17.22
C PHE A 603 8.91 -22.49 -18.29
N ASP A 604 8.54 -23.07 -19.42
CA ASP A 604 7.91 -22.36 -20.55
C ASP A 604 6.50 -21.85 -20.25
N GLU A 605 5.83 -22.37 -19.23
CA GLU A 605 4.49 -22.00 -18.80
C GLU A 605 4.44 -20.67 -18.04
N ILE A 606 5.62 -20.19 -17.60
CA ILE A 606 5.77 -18.87 -16.97
C ILE A 606 5.72 -17.81 -18.07
N SER A 607 4.90 -16.78 -17.87
CA SER A 607 4.84 -15.63 -18.76
C SER A 607 5.98 -14.67 -18.47
N VAL A 608 6.10 -14.28 -17.21
CA VAL A 608 7.11 -13.35 -16.72
C VAL A 608 7.34 -13.58 -15.23
N PHE A 609 8.57 -13.47 -14.79
CA PHE A 609 8.87 -13.32 -13.38
C PHE A 609 9.68 -12.04 -13.15
N THR A 610 9.31 -11.32 -12.11
CA THR A 610 9.95 -10.07 -11.68
C THR A 610 10.65 -10.30 -10.36
N THR A 611 11.90 -9.91 -10.28
CA THR A 611 12.72 -10.03 -9.08
C THR A 611 13.11 -8.67 -8.57
N SER A 612 12.84 -8.40 -7.30
CA SER A 612 13.25 -7.19 -6.59
C SER A 612 14.04 -7.60 -5.35
N VAL A 613 15.30 -7.20 -5.26
CA VAL A 613 16.14 -7.37 -4.06
C VAL A 613 16.33 -6.00 -3.44
N TYR A 614 15.65 -5.71 -2.34
CA TYR A 614 15.63 -4.38 -1.72
C TYR A 614 16.74 -4.22 -0.68
N SER A 615 17.05 -5.27 0.04
CA SER A 615 18.04 -5.29 1.13
C SER A 615 18.51 -6.73 1.38
N TYR A 616 19.46 -6.91 2.25
CA TYR A 616 19.95 -8.26 2.61
C TYR A 616 18.87 -9.17 3.23
N ASP A 617 17.83 -8.60 3.80
CA ASP A 617 16.75 -9.32 4.49
C ASP A 617 15.43 -9.35 3.70
N ASN A 618 15.37 -8.67 2.56
CA ASN A 618 14.13 -8.54 1.79
C ASN A 618 14.37 -8.62 0.27
N ALA A 619 13.97 -9.74 -0.30
CA ALA A 619 13.85 -9.93 -1.73
C ALA A 619 12.50 -10.56 -2.07
N GLU A 620 11.94 -10.23 -3.22
CA GLU A 620 10.68 -10.75 -3.73
C GLU A 620 10.84 -11.18 -5.20
N ILE A 621 10.36 -12.37 -5.52
CA ILE A 621 10.16 -12.83 -6.89
C ILE A 621 8.67 -13.04 -7.10
N ALA A 622 8.07 -12.30 -8.01
CA ALA A 622 6.67 -12.45 -8.39
C ALA A 622 6.60 -13.15 -9.76
N VAL A 623 5.96 -14.32 -9.82
CA VAL A 623 5.82 -15.14 -11.01
C VAL A 623 4.40 -15.06 -11.56
N GLU A 624 4.26 -14.72 -12.84
CA GLU A 624 3.00 -14.70 -13.57
C GLU A 624 2.97 -15.81 -14.63
N PHE A 625 1.80 -16.40 -14.83
CA PHE A 625 1.61 -17.53 -15.72
C PHE A 625 1.08 -17.11 -17.09
N LYS A 626 1.36 -17.85 -18.14
CA LYS A 626 0.76 -17.64 -19.47
C LYS A 626 -0.75 -17.87 -19.43
N PRO A 627 -1.55 -17.12 -20.24
CA PRO A 627 -2.97 -17.35 -20.37
C PRO A 627 -3.29 -18.83 -20.68
N GLY A 628 -4.20 -19.42 -19.92
CA GLY A 628 -4.53 -20.86 -20.01
C GLY A 628 -3.87 -21.74 -18.95
N TYR A 629 -2.69 -21.37 -18.44
CA TYR A 629 -2.05 -22.11 -17.34
C TYR A 629 -2.41 -21.57 -15.96
N GLU A 630 -2.90 -20.34 -15.83
CA GLU A 630 -3.29 -19.71 -14.56
C GLU A 630 -4.30 -20.52 -13.74
N ASN A 631 -5.26 -21.16 -14.42
CA ASN A 631 -6.32 -21.95 -13.80
C ASN A 631 -6.10 -23.46 -13.94
N SER A 632 -4.95 -23.90 -14.48
CA SER A 632 -4.54 -25.29 -14.53
C SER A 632 -3.98 -25.78 -13.18
N GLY A 633 -3.60 -27.06 -13.11
CA GLY A 633 -2.86 -27.59 -11.95
C GLY A 633 -1.40 -27.15 -11.87
N PHE A 634 -0.86 -26.54 -12.93
CA PHE A 634 0.56 -26.15 -13.01
C PHE A 634 1.00 -25.18 -11.91
N PRO A 635 0.26 -24.10 -11.57
CA PRO A 635 0.67 -23.19 -10.50
C PRO A 635 0.92 -23.91 -9.15
N SER A 636 0.08 -24.88 -8.80
CA SER A 636 0.23 -25.63 -7.54
C SER A 636 1.42 -26.59 -7.59
N VAL A 637 1.69 -27.19 -8.77
CA VAL A 637 2.87 -28.03 -8.98
C VAL A 637 4.14 -27.18 -8.88
N LEU A 638 4.19 -26.04 -9.57
CA LEU A 638 5.33 -25.12 -9.51
C LEU A 638 5.57 -24.63 -8.07
N LYS A 639 4.52 -24.29 -7.30
CA LYS A 639 4.65 -23.94 -5.90
C LYS A 639 5.32 -25.02 -5.08
N SER A 640 4.95 -26.29 -5.29
CA SER A 640 5.54 -27.44 -4.59
C SER A 640 7.01 -27.61 -4.97
N GLU A 641 7.34 -27.47 -6.27
CA GLU A 641 8.72 -27.56 -6.75
C GLU A 641 9.61 -26.43 -6.24
N VAL A 642 9.10 -25.18 -6.27
CA VAL A 642 9.79 -24.00 -5.71
C VAL A 642 10.01 -24.18 -4.21
N THR A 643 9.02 -24.71 -3.49
CA THR A 643 9.14 -25.01 -2.06
C THR A 643 10.24 -26.04 -1.80
N ARG A 644 10.31 -27.10 -2.61
CA ARG A 644 11.37 -28.11 -2.53
C ARG A 644 12.75 -27.50 -2.78
N MET A 645 12.86 -26.62 -3.78
CA MET A 645 14.12 -25.92 -4.07
C MET A 645 14.51 -24.96 -2.94
N ALA A 646 13.55 -24.21 -2.40
CA ALA A 646 13.77 -23.30 -1.28
C ALA A 646 14.30 -24.01 -0.01
N ILE A 647 13.84 -25.23 0.24
CA ILE A 647 14.37 -26.06 1.35
C ILE A 647 15.82 -26.43 1.11
N ASN A 648 16.21 -26.71 -0.15
CA ASN A 648 17.56 -27.11 -0.53
C ASN A 648 18.56 -25.94 -0.57
N PHE A 649 18.09 -24.71 -0.75
CA PHE A 649 18.93 -23.52 -0.69
C PHE A 649 19.19 -23.14 0.77
N GLY A 650 20.37 -23.44 1.27
CA GLY A 650 20.81 -23.01 2.59
C GLY A 650 21.10 -21.49 2.65
N GLY A 651 21.16 -20.94 3.87
CA GLY A 651 21.62 -19.57 4.12
C GLY A 651 20.57 -18.47 3.99
N ALA A 652 19.39 -18.73 3.45
CA ALA A 652 18.30 -17.78 3.33
C ALA A 652 17.00 -18.30 3.96
N ASN A 653 16.19 -17.37 4.45
CA ASN A 653 14.82 -17.63 4.86
C ASN A 653 13.91 -17.45 3.65
N TRP A 654 13.12 -18.44 3.33
CA TRP A 654 12.22 -18.44 2.19
C TRP A 654 10.77 -18.46 2.64
N MET A 655 9.96 -17.69 1.96
CA MET A 655 8.50 -17.71 2.10
C MET A 655 7.88 -17.80 0.70
N VAL A 656 7.09 -18.85 0.47
CA VAL A 656 6.38 -19.07 -0.80
C VAL A 656 4.88 -18.94 -0.56
N SER A 657 4.23 -17.99 -1.22
CA SER A 657 2.83 -17.62 -1.02
C SER A 657 2.12 -17.37 -2.35
N GLY A 658 0.84 -17.13 -2.32
CA GLY A 658 -0.01 -16.91 -3.49
C GLY A 658 -0.76 -18.17 -3.91
N ILE A 659 -1.40 -18.38 -4.93
CA ILE A 659 -2.10 -19.53 -5.52
C ILE A 659 -3.17 -20.15 -4.62
N ASP A 660 -2.87 -20.50 -3.38
CA ASP A 660 -3.77 -21.11 -2.39
C ASP A 660 -3.52 -20.55 -0.97
N ASP A 661 -4.36 -20.96 0.00
CA ASP A 661 -4.26 -20.49 1.39
C ASP A 661 -3.10 -21.15 2.19
N ASN A 662 -2.44 -22.16 1.63
CA ASN A 662 -1.33 -22.85 2.27
C ASN A 662 0.00 -22.21 1.90
N ASN A 663 0.49 -21.29 2.72
CA ASN A 663 1.79 -20.63 2.50
C ASN A 663 2.91 -21.44 3.14
N PHE A 664 4.01 -21.59 2.42
CA PHE A 664 5.25 -22.18 2.95
C PHE A 664 6.12 -21.09 3.55
N ASN A 665 6.69 -21.35 4.72
CA ASN A 665 7.68 -20.50 5.37
C ASN A 665 8.66 -21.40 6.16
N ASN A 666 9.95 -21.34 5.80
CA ASN A 666 11.01 -22.05 6.52
C ASN A 666 11.65 -21.23 7.66
N ASN A 667 11.14 -20.02 7.88
CA ASN A 667 11.62 -19.22 8.98
C ASN A 667 11.12 -19.82 10.30
N ILE A 668 12.03 -20.44 11.04
CA ILE A 668 11.75 -21.08 12.34
C ILE A 668 11.33 -20.02 13.38
N VAL A 669 11.72 -18.77 13.19
CA VAL A 669 11.31 -17.64 14.01
C VAL A 669 10.10 -16.98 13.36
N SER A 670 8.92 -17.56 13.51
CA SER A 670 7.69 -16.95 13.06
C SER A 670 7.51 -15.59 13.74
N SER A 671 7.53 -14.53 12.96
CA SER A 671 7.35 -13.15 13.43
C SER A 671 5.91 -12.83 13.89
N SER A 672 4.96 -13.73 13.68
CA SER A 672 3.56 -13.56 14.06
C SER A 672 3.23 -14.34 15.32
N ARG A 673 3.77 -13.91 16.45
CA ARG A 673 3.34 -14.41 17.76
C ARG A 673 1.87 -14.06 18.00
N SER A 674 1.12 -15.00 18.55
CA SER A 674 -0.32 -14.87 18.71
C SER A 674 -0.74 -13.85 19.76
N ASN A 675 0.12 -13.55 20.72
CA ASN A 675 -0.15 -12.60 21.80
C ASN A 675 0.87 -11.48 21.82
N ARG A 676 0.38 -10.25 22.08
CA ARG A 676 1.19 -9.03 22.11
C ARG A 676 0.80 -8.18 23.31
N ILE A 677 1.80 -7.71 24.07
CA ILE A 677 1.65 -6.77 25.16
C ILE A 677 2.42 -5.51 24.80
N SER A 678 1.72 -4.39 24.64
CA SER A 678 2.33 -3.08 24.34
C SER A 678 2.61 -2.34 25.63
N LEU A 679 3.85 -1.91 25.82
CA LEU A 679 4.34 -1.07 26.91
C LEU A 679 4.55 0.34 26.34
N LYS A 680 4.07 1.37 27.04
CA LYS A 680 4.25 2.77 26.67
C LYS A 680 4.90 3.55 27.80
N GLY A 681 5.81 4.45 27.47
CA GLY A 681 6.53 5.27 28.44
C GLY A 681 7.33 6.40 27.79
N TYR A 682 7.83 7.33 28.58
CA TYR A 682 8.58 8.49 28.11
C TYR A 682 10.11 8.29 28.17
N ASN A 683 10.58 7.27 28.90
CA ASN A 683 11.99 6.92 28.99
C ASN A 683 12.22 5.53 28.38
N TYR A 684 12.97 5.48 27.28
CA TYR A 684 13.22 4.23 26.54
C TYR A 684 14.00 3.21 27.35
N GLN A 685 15.03 3.64 28.09
CA GLN A 685 15.88 2.73 28.90
C GLN A 685 15.09 2.10 30.05
N GLU A 686 14.25 2.90 30.71
CA GLU A 686 13.38 2.41 31.79
C GLU A 686 12.33 1.46 31.23
N LEU A 687 11.74 1.80 30.08
CA LEU A 687 10.75 0.96 29.39
C LEU A 687 11.36 -0.39 28.96
N SER A 688 12.58 -0.37 28.43
CA SER A 688 13.33 -1.57 28.05
C SER A 688 13.57 -2.48 29.26
N ARG A 689 13.97 -1.92 30.42
CA ARG A 689 14.16 -2.67 31.68
C ARG A 689 12.85 -3.32 32.16
N TYR A 690 11.70 -2.64 32.02
CA TYR A 690 10.40 -3.24 32.33
C TYR A 690 10.00 -4.31 31.30
N ALA A 691 10.30 -4.13 30.04
CA ALA A 691 10.06 -5.13 29.01
C ALA A 691 10.88 -6.41 29.26
N GLU A 692 12.13 -6.29 29.68
CA GLU A 692 12.98 -7.42 30.07
C GLU A 692 12.46 -8.17 31.32
N LYS A 693 11.98 -7.42 32.33
CA LYS A 693 11.31 -8.03 33.49
C LYS A 693 10.06 -8.80 33.10
N LEU A 694 9.24 -8.21 32.23
CA LEU A 694 8.04 -8.85 31.68
C LEU A 694 8.40 -10.11 30.88
N LEU A 695 9.44 -10.02 30.04
CA LEU A 695 9.97 -11.16 29.29
C LEU A 695 10.37 -12.32 30.22
N THR A 696 11.11 -12.01 31.28
CA THR A 696 11.52 -13.01 32.27
C THR A 696 10.32 -13.64 32.98
N TYR A 697 9.32 -12.83 33.34
CA TYR A 697 8.08 -13.31 33.95
C TYR A 697 7.27 -14.22 33.01
N LEU A 698 7.13 -13.83 31.76
CA LEU A 698 6.43 -14.63 30.75
C LEU A 698 7.15 -15.94 30.46
N SER A 699 8.48 -15.90 30.32
CA SER A 699 9.31 -17.07 30.02
C SER A 699 9.33 -18.10 31.18
N ALA A 700 9.07 -17.68 32.41
CA ALA A 700 8.93 -18.57 33.56
C ALA A 700 7.64 -19.43 33.52
N ASN A 701 6.66 -19.07 32.70
CA ASN A 701 5.41 -19.79 32.55
C ASN A 701 5.57 -20.95 31.56
N ARG A 702 5.33 -22.18 31.97
CA ARG A 702 5.47 -23.40 31.14
C ARG A 702 4.58 -23.44 29.89
N ARG A 703 3.54 -22.62 29.84
CA ARG A 703 2.63 -22.50 28.68
C ARG A 703 2.99 -21.40 27.70
N VAL A 704 3.97 -20.58 28.03
CA VAL A 704 4.49 -19.52 27.14
C VAL A 704 5.64 -20.09 26.35
N GLN A 705 5.60 -19.93 25.06
CA GLN A 705 6.68 -20.27 24.12
C GLN A 705 7.16 -19.03 23.39
N GLY A 706 8.47 -18.97 23.17
CA GLY A 706 9.10 -17.98 22.31
C GLY A 706 8.81 -16.54 22.69
N ALA A 707 8.75 -16.21 24.00
CA ALA A 707 8.60 -14.83 24.42
C ALA A 707 9.80 -13.99 23.96
N GLU A 708 9.54 -12.83 23.36
CA GLU A 708 10.58 -11.92 22.88
C GLU A 708 10.09 -10.47 22.85
N ILE A 709 11.03 -9.53 22.96
CA ILE A 709 10.75 -8.10 22.69
C ILE A 709 10.79 -7.92 21.18
N TRP A 710 9.67 -7.50 20.60
CA TRP A 710 9.54 -7.33 19.16
C TRP A 710 10.35 -6.11 18.70
N SER A 711 11.32 -6.36 17.85
CA SER A 711 12.26 -5.33 17.36
C SER A 711 11.82 -4.62 16.08
N GLY A 712 10.67 -5.01 15.51
CA GLY A 712 10.07 -4.30 14.36
C GLY A 712 10.67 -4.61 12.99
N GLY A 713 11.70 -5.45 12.89
CA GLY A 713 12.21 -5.93 11.60
C GLY A 713 11.31 -7.00 10.98
N TRP A 714 11.42 -7.23 9.65
CA TRP A 714 10.71 -8.31 8.96
C TRP A 714 10.95 -9.68 9.62
N ASN A 715 12.18 -9.94 10.03
CA ASN A 715 12.59 -11.19 10.66
C ASN A 715 12.49 -11.20 12.20
N GLY A 716 12.04 -10.10 12.84
CA GLY A 716 11.83 -10.01 14.29
C GLY A 716 13.10 -10.16 15.14
N ARG A 717 14.29 -10.26 14.55
CA ARG A 717 15.55 -10.43 15.27
C ARG A 717 16.15 -9.09 15.68
N PRO A 718 16.72 -8.98 16.90
CA PRO A 718 17.45 -7.79 17.30
C PRO A 718 18.72 -7.63 16.45
N SER A 719 19.03 -6.42 16.06
CA SER A 719 20.29 -6.06 15.46
C SER A 719 21.41 -6.19 16.49
N MET A 720 22.61 -6.54 16.04
CA MET A 720 23.79 -6.62 16.87
C MET A 720 24.79 -5.57 16.39
N GLU A 721 25.40 -4.86 17.31
CA GLU A 721 26.46 -3.91 17.00
C GLU A 721 27.70 -4.19 17.85
N PHE A 722 28.85 -3.78 17.33
CA PHE A 722 30.08 -3.76 18.08
C PHE A 722 30.27 -2.36 18.67
N VAL A 723 30.28 -2.27 19.98
CA VAL A 723 30.50 -1.00 20.70
C VAL A 723 31.94 -0.97 21.18
N LEU A 724 32.65 0.06 20.75
CA LEU A 724 34.00 0.33 21.23
C LEU A 724 33.91 0.95 22.63
N ASP A 725 34.56 0.34 23.61
CA ASP A 725 34.61 0.85 24.95
C ASP A 725 36.02 1.34 25.25
N TYR A 726 36.16 2.62 25.64
CA TYR A 726 37.44 3.24 25.91
C TYR A 726 37.70 3.26 27.41
N ASP A 727 38.92 2.87 27.80
CA ASP A 727 39.44 3.13 29.14
C ASP A 727 40.18 4.48 29.15
N PHE A 728 39.46 5.56 29.51
CA PHE A 728 40.04 6.90 29.63
C PHE A 728 41.25 6.97 30.59
N GLY A 729 41.28 6.13 31.65
CA GLY A 729 42.39 6.06 32.54
C GLY A 729 43.66 5.54 31.87
N ARG A 730 43.56 4.45 31.11
CA ARG A 730 44.63 3.90 30.30
C ARG A 730 45.10 4.86 29.21
N MET A 731 44.17 5.52 28.53
CA MET A 731 44.47 6.52 27.49
C MET A 731 45.26 7.70 28.12
N THR A 732 44.80 8.21 29.26
CA THR A 732 45.49 9.30 29.96
C THR A 732 46.87 8.88 30.44
N LEU A 733 47.04 7.69 31.01
CA LEU A 733 48.33 7.13 31.40
C LEU A 733 49.29 6.96 30.22
N ALA A 734 48.78 6.66 29.05
CA ALA A 734 49.51 6.56 27.81
C ALA A 734 49.73 7.92 27.14
N ASP A 735 49.21 9.02 27.72
CA ASP A 735 49.26 10.36 27.16
C ASP A 735 48.73 10.41 25.70
N ILE A 736 47.54 9.82 25.47
CA ILE A 736 46.83 9.72 24.19
C ILE A 736 45.60 10.59 24.25
N ASN A 737 45.45 11.46 23.26
CA ASN A 737 44.22 12.21 23.03
C ASN A 737 43.14 11.26 22.44
N PRO A 738 41.97 11.04 23.09
CA PRO A 738 40.92 10.19 22.61
C PRO A 738 40.41 10.60 21.19
N TYR A 739 40.37 11.90 20.90
CA TYR A 739 39.90 12.38 19.58
C TYR A 739 40.89 12.05 18.45
N ALA A 740 42.20 12.17 18.74
CA ALA A 740 43.25 11.80 17.78
C ALA A 740 43.22 10.28 17.50
N TYR A 741 43.02 9.48 18.56
CA TYR A 741 42.87 8.03 18.43
C TYR A 741 41.61 7.66 17.61
N TYR A 742 40.47 8.30 17.91
CA TYR A 742 39.22 8.11 17.17
C TYR A 742 39.38 8.49 15.70
N GLY A 743 40.00 9.63 15.39
CA GLY A 743 40.21 10.06 14.02
C GLY A 743 41.10 9.08 13.23
N ALA A 744 42.17 8.58 13.86
CA ALA A 744 43.02 7.58 13.22
C ALA A 744 42.28 6.24 12.98
N LEU A 745 41.52 5.78 13.96
CA LEU A 745 40.70 4.56 13.83
C LEU A 745 39.62 4.72 12.76
N SER A 746 38.92 5.85 12.75
CA SER A 746 37.86 6.11 11.77
C SER A 746 38.39 6.19 10.34
N SER A 747 39.62 6.65 10.17
CA SER A 747 40.28 6.71 8.85
C SER A 747 40.51 5.33 8.25
N LEU A 748 40.76 4.29 9.06
CA LEU A 748 40.90 2.91 8.58
C LEU A 748 39.58 2.35 8.01
N LEU A 749 38.44 2.68 8.64
CA LEU A 749 37.10 2.18 8.31
C LEU A 749 36.28 3.22 7.51
N TYR A 750 36.96 4.24 6.92
CA TYR A 750 36.30 5.36 6.29
C TYR A 750 35.69 4.98 4.94
N GLU A 751 34.40 5.17 4.81
CA GLU A 751 33.68 5.18 3.55
C GLU A 751 32.49 6.16 3.68
N ARG A 752 32.61 7.30 3.00
CA ARG A 752 31.59 8.35 3.08
C ARG A 752 31.46 9.11 1.76
N ARG A 753 30.23 9.46 1.40
CA ARG A 753 29.96 10.44 0.34
C ARG A 753 30.42 11.81 0.81
N ILE A 754 31.36 12.42 0.09
CA ILE A 754 31.93 13.70 0.47
C ILE A 754 31.39 14.89 -0.33
N GLY A 755 30.73 14.64 -1.46
CA GLY A 755 30.13 15.70 -2.27
C GLY A 755 29.64 15.18 -3.61
N VAL A 756 29.47 16.14 -4.54
CA VAL A 756 29.02 15.88 -5.91
C VAL A 756 29.98 16.61 -6.86
N SER A 757 30.34 15.99 -7.96
CA SER A 757 31.09 16.59 -9.06
C SER A 757 30.31 16.50 -10.36
N GLU A 758 30.43 17.50 -11.22
CA GLU A 758 29.81 17.45 -12.54
C GLU A 758 30.69 16.64 -13.49
N TYR A 759 30.13 15.62 -14.13
CA TYR A 759 30.79 14.81 -15.14
C TYR A 759 29.82 14.52 -16.29
N ASP A 760 30.19 14.86 -17.50
CA ASP A 760 29.37 14.68 -18.73
C ASP A 760 27.97 15.32 -18.61
N GLY A 761 27.89 16.49 -17.94
CA GLY A 761 26.62 17.22 -17.72
C GLY A 761 25.71 16.61 -16.66
N GLU A 762 26.14 15.56 -15.96
CA GLU A 762 25.44 14.95 -14.85
C GLU A 762 26.12 15.24 -13.51
N ALA A 763 25.32 15.39 -12.46
CA ALA A 763 25.78 15.47 -11.09
C ALA A 763 26.15 14.07 -10.61
N VAL A 764 27.43 13.80 -10.38
CA VAL A 764 27.96 12.49 -10.00
C VAL A 764 28.45 12.55 -8.54
N ASP A 765 28.00 11.58 -7.74
CA ASP A 765 28.43 11.46 -6.34
C ASP A 765 29.94 11.16 -6.25
N VAL A 766 30.59 11.77 -5.27
CA VAL A 766 32.01 11.52 -4.94
C VAL A 766 32.07 10.86 -3.58
N VAL A 767 32.65 9.67 -3.53
CA VAL A 767 32.84 8.86 -2.34
C VAL A 767 34.32 8.80 -1.98
N LEU A 768 34.64 9.10 -0.73
CA LEU A 768 35.98 8.92 -0.17
C LEU A 768 36.04 7.60 0.60
N ARG A 769 36.99 6.73 0.26
CA ARG A 769 37.11 5.37 0.81
C ARG A 769 38.53 5.04 1.21
N SER A 770 38.70 4.34 2.32
CA SER A 770 40.01 3.78 2.71
C SER A 770 40.38 2.58 1.84
N SER A 771 41.64 2.47 1.42
CA SER A 771 42.14 1.29 0.68
C SER A 771 42.09 0.01 1.48
N ASP A 772 42.12 0.09 2.79
CA ASP A 772 42.20 -1.03 3.70
C ASP A 772 40.86 -1.46 4.27
N LEU A 773 39.75 -0.80 3.89
CA LEU A 773 38.42 -1.09 4.40
C LEU A 773 38.06 -2.58 4.31
N ASP A 774 38.38 -3.24 3.19
CA ASP A 774 38.08 -4.65 2.96
C ASP A 774 39.05 -5.62 3.66
N ARG A 775 40.17 -5.12 4.20
CA ARG A 775 41.19 -5.93 4.87
C ARG A 775 41.04 -5.98 6.39
N TYR A 776 40.33 -5.00 6.97
CA TYR A 776 40.17 -4.90 8.43
C TYR A 776 38.96 -5.70 8.90
N ASP A 777 39.17 -6.94 9.40
CA ASP A 777 38.22 -7.67 10.20
C ASP A 777 38.27 -7.22 11.69
N LEU A 778 37.39 -7.74 12.51
CA LEU A 778 37.31 -7.39 13.94
C LEU A 778 38.63 -7.63 14.67
N TRP A 779 39.37 -8.70 14.31
CA TRP A 779 40.66 -9.02 14.92
C TRP A 779 41.72 -7.94 14.57
N HIS A 780 41.77 -7.52 13.32
CA HIS A 780 42.66 -6.45 12.84
C HIS A 780 42.33 -5.12 13.51
N VAL A 781 41.05 -4.74 13.63
CA VAL A 781 40.62 -3.52 14.31
C VAL A 781 41.10 -3.52 15.78
N LEU A 782 41.05 -4.66 16.47
CA LEU A 782 41.48 -4.78 17.86
C LEU A 782 43.01 -4.73 18.02
N ASN A 783 43.75 -5.37 17.13
CA ASN A 783 45.15 -5.70 17.31
C ASN A 783 46.13 -4.99 16.38
N SER A 784 45.64 -4.30 15.31
CA SER A 784 46.52 -3.49 14.48
C SER A 784 47.03 -2.27 15.22
N PRO A 785 48.35 -2.00 15.19
CA PRO A 785 48.89 -0.80 15.80
C PRO A 785 48.47 0.44 15.03
N ILE A 786 47.75 1.33 15.68
CA ILE A 786 47.31 2.62 15.15
C ILE A 786 48.30 3.67 15.60
N ASP A 787 48.80 4.51 14.67
CA ASP A 787 49.67 5.62 14.93
C ASP A 787 48.87 6.80 15.47
N VAL A 788 49.11 7.21 16.68
CA VAL A 788 48.50 8.36 17.32
C VAL A 788 49.61 9.37 17.67
N GLY A 789 49.90 10.24 16.75
CA GLY A 789 51.04 11.15 16.81
C GLY A 789 52.37 10.40 16.70
N LEU A 790 53.17 10.38 17.81
CA LEU A 790 54.48 9.71 17.88
C LEU A 790 54.41 8.31 18.51
N LYS A 791 53.22 7.84 18.90
CA LYS A 791 53.00 6.55 19.61
C LYS A 791 52.20 5.60 18.76
N LYS A 792 52.55 4.32 18.82
CA LYS A 792 51.75 3.20 18.23
C LYS A 792 51.00 2.46 19.31
N MET A 793 49.71 2.35 19.17
CA MET A 793 48.86 1.69 20.16
C MET A 793 47.81 0.79 19.47
N THR A 794 47.47 -0.32 20.13
CA THR A 794 46.38 -1.18 19.69
C THR A 794 45.13 -0.87 20.49
N LEU A 795 43.94 -1.06 19.88
CA LEU A 795 42.67 -0.87 20.58
C LEU A 795 42.57 -1.77 21.83
N SER A 796 43.05 -3.02 21.74
CA SER A 796 43.09 -3.96 22.86
C SER A 796 43.89 -3.48 24.04
N SER A 797 44.85 -2.54 23.87
CA SER A 797 45.62 -1.96 24.98
C SER A 797 44.92 -0.82 25.72
N VAL A 798 44.03 -0.09 25.07
CA VAL A 798 43.37 1.10 25.62
C VAL A 798 41.84 0.95 25.75
N GLY A 799 41.29 -0.17 25.30
CA GLY A 799 39.85 -0.43 25.35
C GLY A 799 39.49 -1.86 24.94
N GLY A 800 38.23 -2.07 24.66
CA GLY A 800 37.68 -3.34 24.19
C GLY A 800 36.51 -3.14 23.22
N ILE A 801 36.09 -4.23 22.62
CA ILE A 801 34.87 -4.28 21.79
C ILE A 801 33.87 -5.23 22.48
N ASP A 802 32.72 -4.67 22.80
CA ASP A 802 31.58 -5.43 23.30
C ASP A 802 30.55 -5.64 22.19
N LYS A 803 30.07 -6.86 22.05
CA LYS A 803 28.95 -7.16 21.17
C LYS A 803 27.64 -6.95 21.91
N ARG A 804 26.88 -5.92 21.55
CA ARG A 804 25.62 -5.56 22.21
C ARG A 804 24.44 -5.72 21.26
N ARG A 805 23.27 -5.98 21.84
CA ARG A 805 22.01 -5.88 21.10
C ARG A 805 21.64 -4.42 20.92
N THR A 806 21.41 -3.99 19.69
CA THR A 806 20.83 -2.68 19.42
C THR A 806 19.34 -2.81 19.11
N GLY A 807 18.56 -1.81 19.49
CA GLY A 807 17.16 -1.73 19.09
C GLY A 807 17.08 -1.57 17.59
N VAL A 808 16.54 -2.58 16.89
CA VAL A 808 16.40 -2.55 15.43
C VAL A 808 15.45 -1.44 14.99
N THR A 809 14.46 -1.15 15.84
CA THR A 809 13.44 -0.15 15.54
C THR A 809 12.91 0.46 16.83
N ILE A 810 13.00 1.76 16.94
CA ILE A 810 12.36 2.53 18.02
C ILE A 810 11.07 3.13 17.46
N LYS A 811 9.96 2.86 18.13
CA LYS A 811 8.64 3.39 17.78
C LYS A 811 8.15 4.34 18.86
N LYS A 812 7.56 5.44 18.43
CA LYS A 812 6.84 6.36 19.29
C LYS A 812 5.43 6.60 18.76
N SER A 813 4.52 6.80 19.68
CA SER A 813 3.13 7.19 19.40
C SER A 813 2.76 8.35 20.33
N ASN A 814 2.43 9.49 19.77
CA ASN A 814 2.17 10.73 20.51
C ASN A 814 3.32 11.05 21.51
N GLN A 815 4.56 11.04 21.00
CA GLN A 815 5.81 11.33 21.71
C GLN A 815 6.16 10.33 22.85
N SER A 816 5.39 9.24 23.01
CA SER A 816 5.71 8.19 23.97
C SER A 816 6.30 6.98 23.27
N TYR A 817 7.39 6.43 23.82
CA TYR A 817 7.99 5.20 23.32
C TYR A 817 7.03 4.03 23.45
N GLU A 818 7.04 3.15 22.48
CA GLU A 818 6.25 1.94 22.47
C GLU A 818 7.14 0.72 22.25
N LEU A 819 7.17 -0.18 23.22
CA LEU A 819 7.79 -1.50 23.13
C LEU A 819 6.72 -2.58 23.18
N VAL A 820 6.86 -3.60 22.33
CA VAL A 820 5.90 -4.70 22.25
C VAL A 820 6.60 -6.01 22.64
N VAL A 821 6.07 -6.68 23.63
CA VAL A 821 6.49 -8.03 24.00
C VAL A 821 5.53 -9.03 23.36
N CYS A 822 6.06 -9.90 22.53
CA CYS A 822 5.32 -10.91 21.79
C CYS A 822 5.59 -12.31 22.36
N TYR A 823 4.56 -13.17 22.43
CA TYR A 823 4.71 -14.55 22.89
C TYR A 823 3.63 -15.46 22.32
N ASP A 824 3.91 -16.75 22.24
CA ASP A 824 2.91 -17.78 21.94
C ASP A 824 2.47 -18.45 23.22
N PHE A 825 1.19 -18.81 23.28
CA PHE A 825 0.60 -19.43 24.47
C PHE A 825 -0.05 -20.78 24.12
N ILE A 826 0.34 -21.83 24.83
CA ILE A 826 -0.24 -23.15 24.66
C ILE A 826 -1.45 -23.28 25.58
N GLY A 827 -2.65 -23.20 25.00
CA GLY A 827 -3.89 -23.30 25.75
C GLY A 827 -5.07 -22.60 25.07
N SER A 828 -6.21 -22.59 25.76
CA SER A 828 -7.38 -21.85 25.27
C SER A 828 -7.15 -20.34 25.32
N TRP A 829 -7.85 -19.59 24.45
CA TRP A 829 -7.83 -18.13 24.41
C TRP A 829 -8.13 -17.49 25.79
N GLU A 830 -9.05 -18.07 26.56
CA GLU A 830 -9.38 -17.59 27.90
C GLU A 830 -8.21 -17.68 28.90
N LEU A 831 -7.42 -18.75 28.82
CA LEU A 831 -6.26 -18.93 29.68
C LEU A 831 -5.14 -17.96 29.29
N SER A 832 -4.97 -17.68 27.99
CA SER A 832 -4.05 -16.65 27.49
C SER A 832 -4.45 -15.26 27.98
N ARG A 833 -5.73 -14.92 27.88
CA ARG A 833 -6.27 -13.65 28.39
C ARG A 833 -6.09 -13.49 29.89
N ASN A 834 -6.31 -14.56 30.66
CA ASN A 834 -6.10 -14.53 32.12
C ASN A 834 -4.62 -14.29 32.48
N LEU A 835 -3.68 -14.81 31.68
CA LEU A 835 -2.25 -14.52 31.87
C LEU A 835 -1.93 -13.06 31.55
N SER A 836 -2.49 -12.50 30.48
CA SER A 836 -2.26 -11.10 30.11
C SER A 836 -2.92 -10.08 31.05
N GLN A 837 -3.91 -10.49 31.84
CA GLN A 837 -4.57 -9.65 32.86
C GLN A 837 -3.91 -9.70 34.25
N LYS A 838 -3.02 -10.66 34.50
CA LYS A 838 -2.16 -10.73 35.71
C LYS A 838 -0.91 -9.86 35.54
#